data_8c0cc25763cd325c094bbfacf9c01b32
#
_entry.id   8c0cc25763cd325c094bbfacf9c01b32
#
_cell.length_a   1.000
_cell.length_b   1.000
_cell.length_c   1.000
_cell.angle_alpha   90.00
_cell.angle_beta   90.00
_cell.angle_gamma   90.00
#
_symmetry.space_group_name_H-M   'P 1'
#
loop_
_entity.id
_entity.type
_entity.pdbx_description
1 polymer ?
#
loop_
_entity_poly.entity_id
_entity_poly.type
_entity_poly.pdbx_seq_one_letter_code
_entity_poly.pdbx_strand_id
1 'polypeptide(L)'
;MNFTTTLTPLACALMLSFSAHAVTAQAFKNVIDRSGAPQYMQDFDADDHQRFNPFFDLGAWHGHLLPDGPATMGGFPGPALLTEEYINFMATNFDRLTVYQNGKKVDFTLQAWSLLGALKQTLTAPGVKVEMTLRFASAHTSLLETKITSNTPLKLVWDGELLEKLAAKEGKALSDKTIDETFPDYQRRLSATPDGLTVSFGKVRAASDLMTSGESQYQIHRSLVTETRIDGHRFISSAEIRGSTTLYTTYSHLLTAEQARREKAQIRDILARPAYYLTASEQRWDGYLQKGLSNPDATAEQTRVAVKAIETLNGNWRAPGGAVHYHTVTPSVTGRWFSGNQTWPWDTWKQAYAMAHFNPDIAKENIRAVFSWQIKANDKVRPQDAGFVPDLIAWNLSPERGGDGGNWNERNTKPSLAAWSVMEVYNVTKDKAWLEEMYPKLVAYHDWWLRNRDHNGNGVPEYGATRDKAHNTADGAMLFTVKKGQTEQTLSGLRAYEQVTAKGDYDSLEIPAQVAASWESGRDDAAVFGFIDKEQLDKYVANGGKRSDWTVKFAENRDRNGNLLGYSLLQESVDQASYMYSDNHYLAQMATILGKAEEAKRYQALAAKLADYINTCMFDPQTRFYYDIRIEEQPLANGCAGKPIVERGKGPEGWSPLFNGAATQQHADDVVSVMLDPKEFNTFVPLGTAALTNPAFGADIYWRGRVWVDQFWFGLKGMERYGHRDEALKLADAFFQHAKGLTADGPIQENYNPLTGAQQGAPNFSWSAAHLYMLYNEFFRKP
;
A
#
# COMPACT_ATOMS: atom_id res chain seq x y z
N MET A 1 81.87 -7.19 37.51
CA MET A 1 81.39 -6.89 36.18
C MET A 1 79.89 -6.88 36.21
N ASN A 2 79.33 -5.68 36.32
CA ASN A 2 77.88 -5.47 36.54
C ASN A 2 77.18 -5.35 35.17
N PHE A 3 76.13 -6.16 34.98
CA PHE A 3 75.19 -5.98 33.90
C PHE A 3 73.93 -5.35 34.46
N THR A 4 73.64 -4.13 34.07
CA THR A 4 72.37 -3.42 34.30
C THR A 4 71.41 -3.74 33.17
N THR A 5 70.29 -4.38 33.45
CA THR A 5 69.19 -4.58 32.53
C THR A 5 68.15 -3.49 32.72
N THR A 6 67.94 -2.70 31.69
CA THR A 6 66.85 -1.70 31.61
C THR A 6 65.53 -2.38 31.20
N LEU A 7 64.52 -2.26 32.02
CA LEU A 7 63.13 -2.67 31.74
C LEU A 7 62.42 -1.51 31.04
N THR A 8 61.94 -1.77 29.82
CA THR A 8 60.99 -0.92 29.09
C THR A 8 59.58 -1.22 29.53
N PRO A 9 58.70 -0.24 29.79
CA PRO A 9 57.31 -0.50 30.12
C PRO A 9 56.48 -0.83 28.87
N LEU A 10 55.85 -2.00 28.88
CA LEU A 10 54.87 -2.41 27.91
C LEU A 10 53.58 -1.59 28.14
N ALA A 11 53.23 -0.74 27.21
CA ALA A 11 51.94 -0.06 27.20
C ALA A 11 50.83 -1.06 26.83
N CYS A 12 50.02 -1.47 27.80
CA CYS A 12 48.80 -2.17 27.58
C CYS A 12 47.76 -1.19 26.98
N ALA A 13 47.57 -1.24 25.67
CA ALA A 13 46.46 -0.60 25.02
C ALA A 13 45.19 -1.44 25.34
N LEU A 14 44.37 -0.97 26.27
CA LEU A 14 42.99 -1.45 26.41
C LEU A 14 42.22 -1.06 25.14
N MET A 15 42.04 -1.99 24.24
CA MET A 15 40.98 -1.88 23.24
C MET A 15 39.64 -2.01 23.96
N LEU A 16 38.99 -0.89 24.22
CA LEU A 16 37.56 -0.85 24.53
C LEU A 16 36.83 -1.28 23.25
N SER A 17 36.51 -2.55 23.17
CA SER A 17 35.50 -3.05 22.23
C SER A 17 34.16 -2.44 22.64
N PHE A 18 33.75 -1.39 21.94
CA PHE A 18 32.33 -1.02 21.93
C PHE A 18 31.58 -2.18 21.28
N SER A 19 31.01 -3.06 22.10
CA SER A 19 29.95 -3.92 21.63
C SER A 19 28.78 -3.02 21.25
N ALA A 20 28.60 -2.80 19.95
CA ALA A 20 27.38 -2.22 19.44
C ALA A 20 26.24 -3.10 19.96
N HIS A 21 25.45 -2.60 20.89
CA HIS A 21 24.27 -3.30 21.38
C HIS A 21 23.36 -3.49 20.15
N ALA A 22 23.04 -4.73 19.83
CA ALA A 22 22.13 -5.05 18.74
C ALA A 22 20.81 -4.28 18.98
N VAL A 23 20.36 -3.55 17.96
CA VAL A 23 19.10 -2.82 18.03
C VAL A 23 17.96 -3.84 18.15
N THR A 24 17.14 -3.73 19.20
CA THR A 24 16.03 -4.64 19.47
C THR A 24 14.68 -3.94 19.32
N ALA A 25 13.64 -4.72 19.08
CA ALA A 25 12.27 -4.22 18.97
C ALA A 25 11.80 -3.48 20.22
N GLN A 26 12.32 -3.85 21.39
CA GLN A 26 11.99 -3.21 22.69
C GLN A 26 12.54 -1.78 22.85
N ALA A 27 13.51 -1.38 22.02
CA ALA A 27 14.05 -0.01 22.02
C ALA A 27 13.06 1.02 21.47
N PHE A 28 12.06 0.59 20.71
CA PHE A 28 11.11 1.48 20.02
C PHE A 28 9.71 1.32 20.61
N LYS A 29 9.27 2.35 21.33
CA LYS A 29 7.92 2.44 21.91
C LYS A 29 7.08 3.45 21.19
N ASN A 30 5.78 3.16 21.02
CA ASN A 30 4.78 4.06 20.48
C ASN A 30 5.24 4.75 19.19
N VAL A 31 5.75 3.96 18.25
CA VAL A 31 6.20 4.48 16.94
C VAL A 31 5.01 4.94 16.13
N ILE A 32 3.88 4.22 16.27
CA ILE A 32 2.57 4.61 15.77
C ILE A 32 1.61 4.60 16.97
N ASP A 33 0.75 5.62 17.07
CA ASP A 33 -0.32 5.64 18.06
C ASP A 33 -1.32 4.53 17.76
N ARG A 34 -1.40 3.55 18.65
CA ARG A 34 -2.27 2.38 18.57
C ARG A 34 -3.49 2.50 19.50
N SER A 35 -3.67 3.62 20.20
CA SER A 35 -4.77 3.79 21.13
C SER A 35 -6.10 4.04 20.42
N GLY A 36 -7.19 3.60 21.04
CA GLY A 36 -8.52 3.91 20.54
C GLY A 36 -9.64 3.06 21.13
N ALA A 37 -10.86 3.56 20.92
CA ALA A 37 -12.10 2.94 21.37
C ALA A 37 -13.16 3.07 20.29
N PRO A 38 -13.17 2.22 19.24
CA PRO A 38 -14.15 2.31 18.17
C PRO A 38 -15.57 2.13 18.71
N GLN A 39 -16.49 2.97 18.27
CA GLN A 39 -17.88 2.97 18.71
C GLN A 39 -18.84 2.42 17.64
N TYR A 40 -18.34 2.25 16.43
CA TYR A 40 -19.13 1.86 15.26
C TYR A 40 -18.40 0.80 14.44
N MET A 41 -19.16 -0.06 13.77
CA MET A 41 -18.61 -1.12 12.92
C MET A 41 -17.68 -0.58 11.82
N GLN A 42 -18.06 0.55 11.21
CA GLN A 42 -17.26 1.26 10.23
C GLN A 42 -16.92 2.64 10.78
N ASP A 43 -15.85 2.75 11.57
CA ASP A 43 -15.47 3.98 12.23
C ASP A 43 -14.43 4.74 11.40
N PHE A 44 -14.92 5.62 10.50
CA PHE A 44 -14.12 6.35 9.52
C PHE A 44 -13.95 7.82 9.88
N ASP A 45 -12.96 8.48 9.28
CA ASP A 45 -12.80 9.92 9.26
C ASP A 45 -13.60 10.58 8.10
N ALA A 46 -13.42 11.88 7.92
CA ALA A 46 -14.10 12.65 6.88
C ALA A 46 -13.78 12.17 5.45
N ASP A 47 -12.64 11.49 5.25
CA ASP A 47 -12.20 10.95 3.96
C ASP A 47 -12.53 9.46 3.79
N ASP A 48 -13.45 8.91 4.59
CA ASP A 48 -13.81 7.48 4.62
C ASP A 48 -12.66 6.53 5.02
N HIS A 49 -11.67 7.01 5.76
CA HIS A 49 -10.58 6.20 6.29
C HIS A 49 -10.80 5.85 7.76
N GLN A 50 -10.24 4.74 8.21
CA GLN A 50 -10.28 4.36 9.63
C GLN A 50 -9.57 5.40 10.48
N ARG A 51 -10.20 5.83 11.57
CA ARG A 51 -9.65 6.81 12.51
C ARG A 51 -8.59 6.23 13.43
N PHE A 52 -8.50 4.90 13.51
CA PHE A 52 -7.66 4.17 14.43
C PHE A 52 -6.59 3.37 13.68
N ASN A 53 -5.47 3.11 14.36
CA ASN A 53 -4.36 2.35 13.81
C ASN A 53 -4.21 1.00 14.54
N PRO A 54 -5.10 0.01 14.36
CA PRO A 54 -4.99 -1.28 15.00
C PRO A 54 -3.68 -1.99 14.61
N PHE A 55 -3.14 -2.72 15.56
CA PHE A 55 -1.94 -3.52 15.38
C PHE A 55 -2.28 -4.84 14.68
N PHE A 56 -1.66 -5.04 13.53
CA PHE A 56 -1.66 -6.30 12.76
C PHE A 56 -0.23 -6.80 12.61
N ASP A 57 -0.05 -8.12 12.50
CA ASP A 57 1.26 -8.72 12.29
C ASP A 57 1.11 -10.11 11.67
N LEU A 58 2.17 -10.64 11.08
CA LEU A 58 2.29 -12.01 10.58
C LEU A 58 1.23 -12.39 9.52
N GLY A 59 0.75 -11.42 8.78
CA GLY A 59 -0.29 -11.63 7.76
C GLY A 59 -1.69 -11.83 8.31
N ALA A 60 -1.94 -11.44 9.55
CA ALA A 60 -3.20 -11.70 10.24
C ALA A 60 -4.39 -10.94 9.67
N TRP A 61 -5.59 -11.52 9.89
CA TRP A 61 -6.88 -11.05 9.42
C TRP A 61 -7.70 -10.34 10.52
N HIS A 62 -7.09 -10.08 11.66
CA HIS A 62 -7.64 -9.28 12.74
C HIS A 62 -6.55 -8.43 13.37
N GLY A 63 -6.95 -7.34 14.01
CA GLY A 63 -6.03 -6.44 14.69
C GLY A 63 -6.62 -5.88 15.98
N HIS A 64 -5.75 -5.38 16.85
CA HIS A 64 -6.11 -4.88 18.16
C HIS A 64 -5.58 -3.48 18.39
N LEU A 65 -6.25 -2.72 19.26
CA LEU A 65 -5.84 -1.41 19.72
C LEU A 65 -5.30 -1.45 21.16
N LEU A 66 -4.61 -0.40 21.55
CA LEU A 66 -4.34 -0.12 22.96
C LEU A 66 -5.55 0.57 23.62
N PRO A 67 -5.80 0.30 24.92
CA PRO A 67 -6.78 1.08 25.65
C PRO A 67 -6.40 2.56 25.68
N ASP A 68 -7.38 3.43 25.48
CA ASP A 68 -7.25 4.89 25.50
C ASP A 68 -7.56 5.51 26.87
N GLY A 69 -8.01 4.71 27.82
CA GLY A 69 -8.33 5.15 29.17
C GLY A 69 -8.93 4.07 30.07
N PRO A 70 -9.41 4.45 31.27
CA PRO A 70 -9.98 3.52 32.25
C PRO A 70 -11.20 2.73 31.77
N ALA A 71 -11.96 3.28 30.81
CA ALA A 71 -13.14 2.61 30.26
C ALA A 71 -12.80 1.41 29.38
N THR A 72 -11.63 1.40 28.78
CA THR A 72 -11.16 0.37 27.84
C THR A 72 -10.00 -0.48 28.36
N MET A 73 -9.47 -0.19 29.56
CA MET A 73 -8.40 -0.98 30.16
C MET A 73 -8.83 -2.41 30.52
N GLY A 74 -7.89 -3.34 30.61
CA GLY A 74 -8.12 -4.75 30.93
C GLY A 74 -8.33 -5.64 29.70
N GLY A 75 -8.29 -5.07 28.50
CA GLY A 75 -8.34 -5.76 27.22
C GLY A 75 -7.64 -4.93 26.15
N PHE A 76 -7.63 -5.44 24.93
CA PHE A 76 -7.14 -4.73 23.76
C PHE A 76 -8.32 -4.39 22.86
N PRO A 77 -8.70 -3.08 22.77
CA PRO A 77 -9.88 -2.65 22.04
C PRO A 77 -9.97 -3.18 20.61
N GLY A 78 -11.19 -3.32 20.10
CA GLY A 78 -11.52 -4.03 18.90
C GLY A 78 -12.11 -5.42 19.22
N PRO A 79 -11.84 -6.45 18.41
CA PRO A 79 -10.90 -6.45 17.28
C PRO A 79 -11.41 -5.69 16.06
N ALA A 80 -10.45 -5.18 15.28
CA ALA A 80 -10.69 -4.92 13.87
C ALA A 80 -10.65 -6.26 13.13
N LEU A 81 -11.64 -6.53 12.30
CA LEU A 81 -11.72 -7.72 11.46
C LEU A 81 -11.56 -7.32 9.99
N LEU A 82 -10.65 -7.97 9.29
CA LEU A 82 -10.63 -7.95 7.84
C LEU A 82 -11.57 -9.06 7.36
N THR A 83 -12.65 -8.67 6.73
CA THR A 83 -13.49 -9.58 5.96
C THR A 83 -12.83 -9.87 4.61
N GLU A 84 -13.50 -10.50 3.67
CA GLU A 84 -12.84 -10.85 2.39
C GLU A 84 -12.21 -9.63 1.70
N GLU A 85 -12.89 -8.47 1.72
CA GLU A 85 -12.45 -7.27 0.97
C GLU A 85 -12.40 -5.98 1.80
N TYR A 86 -12.96 -5.93 3.03
CA TYR A 86 -13.08 -4.70 3.79
C TYR A 86 -12.75 -4.88 5.28
N ILE A 87 -12.30 -3.81 5.92
CA ILE A 87 -12.07 -3.75 7.37
C ILE A 87 -13.33 -3.29 8.09
N ASN A 88 -13.64 -3.94 9.23
CA ASN A 88 -14.73 -3.57 10.11
C ASN A 88 -14.35 -3.80 11.58
N PHE A 89 -14.85 -3.01 12.51
CA PHE A 89 -14.71 -3.30 13.95
C PHE A 89 -15.85 -4.18 14.43
N MET A 90 -15.51 -5.24 15.16
CA MET A 90 -16.49 -6.16 15.74
C MET A 90 -17.07 -5.61 17.06
N ALA A 91 -16.23 -4.97 17.84
CA ALA A 91 -16.58 -4.46 19.18
C ALA A 91 -15.71 -3.25 19.53
N THR A 92 -16.08 -2.50 20.56
CA THR A 92 -15.20 -1.49 21.17
C THR A 92 -14.04 -2.16 21.91
N ASN A 93 -14.35 -3.16 22.76
CA ASN A 93 -13.38 -4.02 23.44
C ASN A 93 -14.07 -5.33 23.78
N PHE A 94 -13.84 -6.38 22.97
CA PHE A 94 -14.65 -7.60 23.03
C PHE A 94 -14.28 -8.54 24.17
N ASP A 95 -13.11 -8.43 24.78
CA ASP A 95 -12.67 -9.35 25.84
C ASP A 95 -11.96 -8.57 26.97
N ARG A 96 -12.73 -7.81 27.70
CA ARG A 96 -12.23 -6.92 28.76
C ARG A 96 -12.22 -7.59 30.11
N LEU A 97 -11.05 -7.73 30.74
CA LEU A 97 -10.85 -8.26 32.08
C LEU A 97 -11.16 -7.21 33.14
N THR A 98 -12.07 -7.55 34.05
CA THR A 98 -12.30 -6.87 35.33
C THR A 98 -11.92 -7.80 36.45
N VAL A 99 -11.18 -7.30 37.47
CA VAL A 99 -10.72 -8.10 38.62
C VAL A 99 -11.50 -7.70 39.88
N TYR A 100 -11.92 -8.69 40.62
CA TYR A 100 -12.57 -8.52 41.93
C TYR A 100 -11.73 -9.17 43.04
N GLN A 101 -11.57 -8.45 44.13
CA GLN A 101 -10.90 -8.92 45.36
C GLN A 101 -11.88 -8.75 46.52
N ASN A 102 -12.13 -9.82 47.26
CA ASN A 102 -13.09 -9.83 48.38
C ASN A 102 -14.49 -9.28 48.01
N GLY A 103 -14.96 -9.62 46.79
CA GLY A 103 -16.26 -9.19 46.28
C GLY A 103 -16.32 -7.74 45.76
N LYS A 104 -15.24 -6.97 45.84
CA LYS A 104 -15.15 -5.60 45.36
C LYS A 104 -14.32 -5.51 44.11
N LYS A 105 -14.77 -4.71 43.16
CA LYS A 105 -13.99 -4.39 41.95
C LYS A 105 -12.69 -3.71 42.35
N VAL A 106 -11.59 -4.12 41.73
CA VAL A 106 -10.28 -3.49 41.92
C VAL A 106 -10.16 -2.30 40.99
N ASP A 107 -9.86 -1.14 41.54
CA ASP A 107 -9.62 0.09 40.78
C ASP A 107 -8.14 0.19 40.43
N PHE A 108 -7.83 0.11 39.15
CA PHE A 108 -6.47 0.12 38.61
C PHE A 108 -6.07 1.47 38.07
N THR A 109 -4.76 1.76 38.14
CA THR A 109 -4.09 2.73 37.25
C THR A 109 -3.57 1.99 36.03
N LEU A 110 -3.68 2.64 34.86
CA LEU A 110 -3.30 2.09 33.55
C LEU A 110 -1.98 2.68 33.06
N GLN A 111 -1.09 1.82 32.57
CA GLN A 111 0.00 2.18 31.65
C GLN A 111 -0.15 1.30 30.41
N ALA A 112 -0.17 1.90 29.21
CA ALA A 112 -0.28 1.17 27.95
C ALA A 112 0.72 1.71 26.92
N TRP A 113 1.32 0.81 26.16
CA TRP A 113 2.27 1.18 25.10
C TRP A 113 2.37 0.08 24.05
N SER A 114 2.69 0.46 22.83
CA SER A 114 3.07 -0.47 21.76
C SER A 114 4.58 -0.66 21.71
N LEU A 115 4.98 -1.86 21.33
CA LEU A 115 6.32 -2.21 20.86
C LEU A 115 6.19 -2.72 19.42
N LEU A 116 7.30 -2.86 18.73
CA LEU A 116 7.30 -3.57 17.47
C LEU A 116 6.92 -5.04 17.70
N GLY A 117 5.84 -5.46 17.05
CA GLY A 117 5.30 -6.80 17.18
C GLY A 117 4.58 -7.10 18.49
N ALA A 118 4.23 -6.09 19.32
CA ALA A 118 3.47 -6.31 20.55
C ALA A 118 2.66 -5.10 21.01
N LEU A 119 1.53 -5.37 21.68
CA LEU A 119 0.83 -4.40 22.51
C LEU A 119 0.98 -4.78 23.96
N LYS A 120 1.19 -3.81 24.84
CA LYS A 120 1.35 -4.01 26.27
C LYS A 120 0.50 -3.08 27.10
N GLN A 121 0.00 -3.60 28.22
CA GLN A 121 -0.57 -2.78 29.28
C GLN A 121 -0.23 -3.34 30.67
N THR A 122 -0.12 -2.45 31.64
CA THR A 122 0.05 -2.77 33.05
C THR A 122 -1.03 -2.07 33.85
N LEU A 123 -1.75 -2.85 34.63
CA LEU A 123 -2.77 -2.39 35.59
C LEU A 123 -2.21 -2.55 36.98
N THR A 124 -2.19 -1.49 37.77
CA THR A 124 -1.61 -1.49 39.11
C THR A 124 -2.61 -0.99 40.15
N ALA A 125 -2.78 -1.76 41.24
CA ALA A 125 -3.53 -1.38 42.42
C ALA A 125 -2.82 -1.91 43.67
N PRO A 126 -3.14 -1.42 44.89
CA PRO A 126 -2.55 -1.96 46.12
C PRO A 126 -2.77 -3.48 46.24
N GLY A 127 -1.69 -4.24 46.24
CA GLY A 127 -1.72 -5.70 46.40
C GLY A 127 -2.11 -6.50 45.15
N VAL A 128 -2.41 -5.85 44.01
CA VAL A 128 -2.74 -6.51 42.76
C VAL A 128 -2.06 -5.82 41.60
N LYS A 129 -1.37 -6.59 40.76
CA LYS A 129 -0.79 -6.12 39.47
C LYS A 129 -1.18 -7.08 38.37
N VAL A 130 -1.56 -6.52 37.21
CA VAL A 130 -1.86 -7.27 35.96
C VAL A 130 -1.00 -6.75 34.84
N GLU A 131 -0.18 -7.62 34.27
CA GLU A 131 0.67 -7.30 33.11
C GLU A 131 0.18 -8.09 31.89
N MET A 132 -0.17 -7.42 30.84
CA MET A 132 -0.73 -8.01 29.63
C MET A 132 0.16 -7.74 28.43
N THR A 133 0.49 -8.78 27.66
CA THR A 133 1.28 -8.70 26.43
C THR A 133 0.58 -9.47 25.31
N LEU A 134 0.23 -8.79 24.22
CA LEU A 134 -0.39 -9.39 23.05
C LEU A 134 0.61 -9.42 21.90
N ARG A 135 0.78 -10.61 21.27
CA ARG A 135 1.60 -10.85 20.07
C ARG A 135 0.86 -11.78 19.12
N PHE A 136 1.20 -11.75 17.85
CA PHE A 136 0.68 -12.74 16.90
C PHE A 136 1.53 -14.02 16.92
N ALA A 137 0.86 -15.16 16.97
CA ALA A 137 1.45 -16.50 16.99
C ALA A 137 1.32 -17.22 15.64
N SER A 138 0.30 -16.89 14.85
CA SER A 138 0.08 -17.35 13.48
C SER A 138 -0.60 -16.27 12.64
N ALA A 139 -0.78 -16.53 11.34
CA ALA A 139 -1.54 -15.64 10.45
C ALA A 139 -3.04 -15.50 10.84
N HIS A 140 -3.55 -16.34 11.70
CA HIS A 140 -4.96 -16.33 12.10
C HIS A 140 -5.16 -16.11 13.59
N THR A 141 -4.10 -16.23 14.41
CA THR A 141 -4.23 -16.27 15.87
C THR A 141 -3.24 -15.34 16.55
N SER A 142 -3.76 -14.41 17.36
CA SER A 142 -2.98 -13.65 18.33
C SER A 142 -3.01 -14.33 19.69
N LEU A 143 -1.94 -14.15 20.48
CA LEU A 143 -1.71 -14.74 21.79
C LEU A 143 -1.55 -13.62 22.82
N LEU A 144 -2.39 -13.64 23.85
CA LEU A 144 -2.33 -12.75 25.00
C LEU A 144 -1.76 -13.51 26.20
N GLU A 145 -0.64 -13.02 26.73
CA GLU A 145 -0.12 -13.40 28.05
C GLU A 145 -0.64 -12.41 29.09
N THR A 146 -1.29 -12.92 30.15
CA THR A 146 -1.77 -12.12 31.30
C THR A 146 -1.12 -12.62 32.57
N LYS A 147 -0.16 -11.86 33.10
CA LYS A 147 0.52 -12.14 34.39
C LYS A 147 -0.19 -11.38 35.49
N ILE A 148 -0.72 -12.11 36.44
CA ILE A 148 -1.41 -11.56 37.61
C ILE A 148 -0.55 -11.82 38.86
N THR A 149 -0.25 -10.77 39.61
CA THR A 149 0.43 -10.82 40.87
C THR A 149 -0.55 -10.44 42.00
N SER A 150 -0.82 -11.36 42.91
CA SER A 150 -1.69 -11.14 44.05
C SER A 150 -1.36 -12.11 45.19
N ASN A 151 -1.46 -11.67 46.43
CA ASN A 151 -1.29 -12.52 47.60
C ASN A 151 -2.63 -13.07 48.12
N THR A 152 -3.73 -12.76 47.48
CA THR A 152 -5.09 -13.16 47.87
C THR A 152 -5.83 -13.76 46.65
N PRO A 153 -6.88 -14.58 46.91
CA PRO A 153 -7.76 -15.03 45.84
C PRO A 153 -8.43 -13.87 45.13
N LEU A 154 -8.60 -14.03 43.82
CA LEU A 154 -9.27 -13.06 42.96
C LEU A 154 -10.35 -13.74 42.12
N LYS A 155 -11.42 -13.00 41.86
CA LYS A 155 -12.38 -13.37 40.81
C LYS A 155 -12.08 -12.56 39.58
N LEU A 156 -11.90 -13.24 38.46
CA LEU A 156 -11.67 -12.68 37.15
C LEU A 156 -12.98 -12.71 36.38
N VAL A 157 -13.32 -11.58 35.74
CA VAL A 157 -14.52 -11.45 34.91
C VAL A 157 -14.14 -10.84 33.62
N TRP A 158 -14.42 -11.52 32.48
CA TRP A 158 -14.29 -11.01 31.13
C TRP A 158 -15.66 -10.67 30.60
N ASP A 159 -15.79 -9.54 29.95
CA ASP A 159 -17.04 -9.12 29.31
C ASP A 159 -16.79 -8.52 27.93
N GLY A 160 -17.80 -8.61 27.09
CA GLY A 160 -17.79 -7.99 25.74
C GLY A 160 -19.17 -7.92 25.12
N GLU A 161 -19.29 -7.01 24.15
CA GLU A 161 -20.51 -6.75 23.42
C GLU A 161 -20.16 -6.41 21.97
N LEU A 162 -20.92 -6.95 21.00
CA LEU A 162 -20.79 -6.59 19.60
C LEU A 162 -21.30 -5.16 19.37
N LEU A 163 -20.66 -4.43 18.46
CA LEU A 163 -21.15 -3.13 18.01
C LEU A 163 -22.48 -3.25 17.29
N GLU A 164 -23.39 -2.31 17.53
CA GLU A 164 -24.76 -2.33 17.02
C GLU A 164 -25.05 -1.30 15.92
N LYS A 165 -24.15 -0.38 15.69
CA LYS A 165 -24.36 0.73 14.76
C LYS A 165 -23.27 0.84 13.70
N LEU A 166 -23.65 1.33 12.53
CA LEU A 166 -22.72 1.82 11.51
C LEU A 166 -22.38 3.28 11.76
N ALA A 167 -21.13 3.68 11.49
CA ALA A 167 -20.76 5.08 11.49
C ALA A 167 -21.22 5.78 10.21
N ALA A 168 -21.65 7.04 10.36
CA ALA A 168 -21.52 8.05 9.30
C ALA A 168 -20.09 8.59 9.30
N LYS A 169 -19.77 9.39 8.29
CA LYS A 169 -18.56 10.22 8.33
C LYS A 169 -18.47 11.00 9.65
N GLU A 170 -17.25 11.26 10.12
CA GLU A 170 -16.99 12.01 11.36
C GLU A 170 -17.38 11.29 12.67
N GLY A 171 -17.52 9.98 12.67
CA GLY A 171 -17.73 9.18 13.88
C GLY A 171 -19.11 9.39 14.52
N LYS A 172 -20.13 9.65 13.74
CA LYS A 172 -21.54 9.69 14.16
C LYS A 172 -22.25 8.44 13.64
N ALA A 173 -23.33 8.03 14.28
CA ALA A 173 -24.17 6.97 13.75
C ALA A 173 -24.76 7.37 12.39
N LEU A 174 -24.69 6.45 11.40
CA LEU A 174 -25.21 6.67 10.06
C LEU A 174 -26.74 6.86 10.07
N SER A 175 -27.41 6.09 10.91
CA SER A 175 -28.86 6.11 11.10
C SER A 175 -29.22 5.46 12.44
N ASP A 176 -30.50 5.44 12.77
CA ASP A 176 -31.00 4.70 13.95
C ASP A 176 -31.06 3.19 13.73
N LYS A 177 -30.88 2.71 12.48
CA LYS A 177 -30.84 1.27 12.18
C LYS A 177 -29.65 0.59 12.82
N THR A 178 -29.88 -0.62 13.29
CA THR A 178 -28.80 -1.52 13.75
C THR A 178 -28.07 -2.17 12.57
N ILE A 179 -26.92 -2.77 12.86
CA ILE A 179 -26.18 -3.58 11.88
C ILE A 179 -27.02 -4.73 11.37
N ASP A 180 -27.78 -5.40 12.25
CA ASP A 180 -28.64 -6.52 11.87
C ASP A 180 -29.85 -6.09 11.04
N GLU A 181 -30.35 -4.87 11.21
CA GLU A 181 -31.39 -4.28 10.34
C GLU A 181 -30.82 -3.86 8.98
N THR A 182 -29.53 -3.50 8.92
CA THR A 182 -28.86 -3.10 7.66
C THR A 182 -28.39 -4.33 6.87
N PHE A 183 -27.89 -5.34 7.58
CA PHE A 183 -27.36 -6.59 7.01
C PHE A 183 -28.06 -7.80 7.68
N PRO A 184 -29.35 -8.07 7.40
CA PRO A 184 -30.13 -9.12 8.10
C PRO A 184 -29.54 -10.52 7.93
N ASP A 185 -28.78 -10.76 6.86
CA ASP A 185 -28.12 -12.05 6.62
C ASP A 185 -26.81 -12.21 7.39
N TYR A 186 -26.29 -11.15 8.03
CA TYR A 186 -25.05 -11.22 8.81
C TYR A 186 -25.15 -12.12 10.04
N GLN A 187 -26.31 -12.21 10.67
CA GLN A 187 -26.72 -13.19 11.69
C GLN A 187 -25.62 -13.50 12.71
N ARG A 188 -25.08 -12.48 13.36
CA ARG A 188 -23.99 -12.60 14.35
C ARG A 188 -24.48 -13.40 15.56
N ARG A 189 -23.79 -14.51 15.89
CA ARG A 189 -24.18 -15.39 16.98
C ARG A 189 -22.99 -15.72 17.88
N LEU A 190 -23.20 -15.60 19.19
CA LEU A 190 -22.27 -15.99 20.22
C LEU A 190 -22.59 -17.40 20.72
N SER A 191 -21.58 -18.23 20.93
CA SER A 191 -21.71 -19.55 21.55
C SER A 191 -20.53 -19.79 22.52
N ALA A 192 -20.85 -20.26 23.73
CA ALA A 192 -19.86 -20.54 24.75
C ALA A 192 -19.18 -21.90 24.50
N THR A 193 -17.89 -21.97 24.84
CA THR A 193 -17.11 -23.20 24.97
C THR A 193 -16.59 -23.29 26.42
N PRO A 194 -16.10 -24.46 26.90
CA PRO A 194 -15.60 -24.58 28.27
C PRO A 194 -14.45 -23.63 28.60
N ASP A 195 -13.65 -23.27 27.59
CA ASP A 195 -12.47 -22.45 27.71
C ASP A 195 -12.59 -21.08 27.01
N GLY A 196 -13.79 -20.74 26.51
CA GLY A 196 -13.95 -19.47 25.80
C GLY A 196 -15.27 -19.26 25.10
N LEU A 197 -15.19 -18.72 23.87
CA LEU A 197 -16.33 -18.22 23.14
C LEU A 197 -16.08 -18.29 21.63
N THR A 198 -17.12 -18.50 20.83
CA THR A 198 -17.09 -18.35 19.37
C THR A 198 -18.17 -17.36 18.94
N VAL A 199 -17.81 -16.44 18.06
CA VAL A 199 -18.75 -15.61 17.27
C VAL A 199 -18.78 -16.15 15.85
N SER A 200 -19.97 -16.46 15.34
CA SER A 200 -20.17 -16.88 13.97
C SER A 200 -20.91 -15.79 13.19
N PHE A 201 -20.63 -15.71 11.90
CA PHE A 201 -21.16 -14.69 11.00
C PHE A 201 -21.84 -15.35 9.79
N GLY A 202 -23.01 -14.83 9.42
CA GLY A 202 -23.74 -15.25 8.23
C GLY A 202 -23.11 -14.73 6.93
N LYS A 203 -23.66 -15.15 5.79
CA LYS A 203 -23.20 -14.73 4.47
C LYS A 203 -23.76 -13.37 4.10
N VAL A 204 -22.89 -12.40 3.83
CA VAL A 204 -23.25 -11.08 3.31
C VAL A 204 -22.41 -10.78 2.08
N ARG A 205 -23.05 -10.21 1.04
CA ARG A 205 -22.41 -9.82 -0.22
C ARG A 205 -22.75 -8.36 -0.56
N ALA A 206 -22.48 -7.45 0.38
CA ALA A 206 -22.64 -6.02 0.20
C ALA A 206 -21.31 -5.41 -0.24
N ALA A 207 -21.12 -5.29 -1.55
CA ALA A 207 -19.93 -4.69 -2.11
C ALA A 207 -19.73 -3.27 -1.55
N SER A 208 -18.50 -2.94 -1.23
CA SER A 208 -18.05 -1.69 -0.57
C SER A 208 -18.37 -1.55 0.92
N ASP A 209 -19.00 -2.54 1.54
CA ASP A 209 -19.35 -2.50 2.96
C ASP A 209 -18.93 -3.75 3.74
N LEU A 210 -19.43 -4.92 3.35
CA LEU A 210 -19.24 -6.17 4.09
C LEU A 210 -19.32 -7.37 3.15
N MET A 211 -18.26 -8.18 3.11
CA MET A 211 -18.20 -9.41 2.33
C MET A 211 -17.79 -10.55 3.24
N THR A 212 -18.72 -11.48 3.52
CA THR A 212 -18.49 -12.68 4.33
C THR A 212 -19.08 -13.91 3.67
N SER A 213 -18.41 -15.07 3.79
CA SER A 213 -18.82 -16.32 3.17
C SER A 213 -19.97 -17.04 3.91
N GLY A 214 -20.23 -16.66 5.15
CA GLY A 214 -21.09 -17.41 6.08
C GLY A 214 -20.37 -18.51 6.84
N GLU A 215 -19.08 -18.71 6.60
CA GLU A 215 -18.23 -19.67 7.32
C GLU A 215 -17.28 -18.99 8.32
N SER A 216 -17.21 -17.67 8.30
CA SER A 216 -16.28 -16.90 9.15
C SER A 216 -16.63 -17.02 10.62
N GLN A 217 -15.59 -17.08 11.45
CA GLN A 217 -15.69 -17.18 12.90
C GLN A 217 -14.63 -16.32 13.57
N TYR A 218 -14.96 -15.77 14.72
CA TYR A 218 -14.00 -15.23 15.68
C TYR A 218 -14.03 -16.07 16.95
N GLN A 219 -12.89 -16.60 17.38
CA GLN A 219 -12.79 -17.55 18.50
C GLN A 219 -11.89 -17.02 19.59
N ILE A 220 -12.30 -17.22 20.84
CA ILE A 220 -11.50 -16.97 22.05
C ILE A 220 -11.31 -18.29 22.76
N HIS A 221 -10.05 -18.65 23.05
CA HIS A 221 -9.70 -19.80 23.88
C HIS A 221 -8.73 -19.39 25.00
N ARG A 222 -8.97 -19.87 26.20
CA ARG A 222 -8.17 -19.57 27.39
C ARG A 222 -7.47 -20.81 27.95
N SER A 223 -6.38 -20.61 28.65
CA SER A 223 -5.65 -21.67 29.36
C SER A 223 -6.35 -22.13 30.68
N LEU A 224 -7.58 -21.67 30.93
CA LEU A 224 -8.40 -22.08 32.08
C LEU A 224 -9.87 -22.19 31.62
N VAL A 225 -10.63 -23.01 32.40
CA VAL A 225 -12.08 -23.16 32.24
C VAL A 225 -12.78 -21.92 32.80
N THR A 226 -13.78 -21.44 32.10
CA THR A 226 -14.61 -20.29 32.50
C THR A 226 -16.09 -20.64 32.52
N GLU A 227 -16.83 -20.04 33.45
CA GLU A 227 -18.30 -20.03 33.40
C GLU A 227 -18.75 -18.85 32.53
N THR A 228 -19.40 -19.13 31.40
CA THR A 228 -19.81 -18.13 30.44
C THR A 228 -21.33 -18.05 30.31
N ARG A 229 -21.86 -16.82 30.36
CA ARG A 229 -23.27 -16.50 30.11
C ARG A 229 -23.35 -15.58 28.91
N ILE A 230 -24.33 -15.84 28.03
CA ILE A 230 -24.60 -15.08 26.81
C ILE A 230 -26.00 -14.52 26.90
N ASP A 231 -26.15 -13.24 26.54
CA ASP A 231 -27.41 -12.55 26.38
C ASP A 231 -27.36 -11.72 25.09
N GLY A 232 -27.99 -12.24 24.03
CA GLY A 232 -27.94 -11.64 22.70
C GLY A 232 -26.50 -11.51 22.18
N HIS A 233 -26.07 -10.27 21.98
CA HIS A 233 -24.70 -9.93 21.50
C HIS A 233 -23.69 -9.63 22.62
N ARG A 234 -24.05 -9.93 23.87
CA ARG A 234 -23.20 -9.74 25.05
C ARG A 234 -22.82 -11.06 25.69
N PHE A 235 -21.62 -11.09 26.28
CA PHE A 235 -21.22 -12.20 27.12
C PHE A 235 -20.56 -11.73 28.41
N ILE A 236 -20.61 -12.59 29.42
CA ILE A 236 -19.83 -12.47 30.64
C ILE A 236 -19.24 -13.85 30.93
N SER A 237 -17.92 -13.92 31.06
CA SER A 237 -17.18 -15.12 31.49
C SER A 237 -16.53 -14.88 32.84
N SER A 238 -16.48 -15.87 33.72
CA SER A 238 -15.78 -15.71 35.00
C SER A 238 -15.00 -16.95 35.40
N ALA A 239 -13.96 -16.73 36.20
CA ALA A 239 -13.16 -17.76 36.85
C ALA A 239 -12.57 -17.23 38.14
N GLU A 240 -12.22 -18.13 39.08
CA GLU A 240 -11.53 -17.80 40.32
C GLU A 240 -10.09 -18.28 40.28
N ILE A 241 -9.19 -17.47 40.81
CA ILE A 241 -7.78 -17.82 41.00
C ILE A 241 -7.38 -17.66 42.46
N ARG A 242 -6.45 -18.49 42.93
CA ARG A 242 -6.07 -18.51 44.35
C ARG A 242 -4.99 -17.51 44.75
N GLY A 243 -4.34 -16.89 43.77
CA GLY A 243 -3.21 -15.98 43.99
C GLY A 243 -2.53 -15.65 42.66
N SER A 244 -1.23 -15.34 42.69
CA SER A 244 -0.46 -15.04 41.48
C SER A 244 -0.52 -16.17 40.47
N THR A 245 -0.75 -15.83 39.21
CA THR A 245 -0.85 -16.79 38.09
C THR A 245 -0.53 -16.13 36.74
N THR A 246 -0.19 -16.94 35.77
CA THR A 246 -0.08 -16.52 34.36
C THR A 246 -1.13 -17.26 33.54
N LEU A 247 -1.92 -16.49 32.79
CA LEU A 247 -2.97 -16.99 31.90
C LEU A 247 -2.60 -16.69 30.47
N TYR A 248 -3.06 -17.55 29.58
CA TYR A 248 -2.90 -17.36 28.13
C TYR A 248 -4.26 -17.40 27.47
N THR A 249 -4.47 -16.48 26.53
CA THR A 249 -5.69 -16.40 25.74
C THR A 249 -5.31 -16.28 24.26
N THR A 250 -5.97 -17.04 23.40
CA THR A 250 -5.86 -16.89 21.96
C THR A 250 -7.09 -16.23 21.39
N TYR A 251 -6.87 -15.35 20.41
CA TYR A 251 -7.91 -14.74 19.59
C TYR A 251 -7.66 -15.13 18.14
N SER A 252 -8.65 -15.75 17.50
CA SER A 252 -8.51 -16.25 16.15
C SER A 252 -9.63 -15.74 15.25
N HIS A 253 -9.29 -15.16 14.10
CA HIS A 253 -10.24 -14.82 13.04
C HIS A 253 -10.04 -15.75 11.84
N LEU A 254 -11.07 -16.51 11.51
CA LEU A 254 -11.05 -17.60 10.56
C LEU A 254 -12.15 -17.35 9.53
N LEU A 255 -11.75 -17.15 8.27
CA LEU A 255 -12.64 -16.72 7.20
C LEU A 255 -13.38 -17.89 6.53
N THR A 256 -12.82 -19.11 6.63
CA THR A 256 -13.41 -20.30 6.04
C THR A 256 -13.44 -21.47 7.03
N ALA A 257 -14.35 -22.42 6.81
CA ALA A 257 -14.41 -23.67 7.59
C ALA A 257 -13.10 -24.47 7.49
N GLU A 258 -12.40 -24.41 6.37
CA GLU A 258 -11.11 -25.06 6.20
C GLU A 258 -10.02 -24.43 7.10
N GLN A 259 -9.94 -23.10 7.12
CA GLN A 259 -9.03 -22.40 8.04
C GLN A 259 -9.35 -22.76 9.49
N ALA A 260 -10.63 -22.80 9.87
CA ALA A 260 -11.05 -23.19 11.21
C ALA A 260 -10.61 -24.63 11.58
N ARG A 261 -10.70 -25.57 10.67
CA ARG A 261 -10.22 -26.94 10.90
C ARG A 261 -8.69 -27.01 11.08
N ARG A 262 -7.93 -26.31 10.23
CA ARG A 262 -6.48 -26.29 10.28
C ARG A 262 -5.97 -25.59 11.55
N GLU A 263 -6.54 -24.44 11.88
CA GLU A 263 -6.09 -23.62 13.01
C GLU A 263 -6.43 -24.24 14.37
N LYS A 264 -7.40 -25.15 14.46
CA LYS A 264 -7.76 -25.83 15.71
C LYS A 264 -6.57 -26.56 16.38
N ALA A 265 -5.73 -27.23 15.60
CA ALA A 265 -4.52 -27.86 16.11
C ALA A 265 -3.46 -26.83 16.52
N GLN A 266 -3.33 -25.78 15.72
CA GLN A 266 -2.41 -24.67 15.98
C GLN A 266 -2.76 -23.92 17.28
N ILE A 267 -4.03 -23.61 17.51
CA ILE A 267 -4.51 -22.96 18.75
C ILE A 267 -4.15 -23.80 19.98
N ARG A 268 -4.35 -25.13 19.90
CA ARG A 268 -3.98 -26.04 21.01
C ARG A 268 -2.47 -26.05 21.28
N ASP A 269 -1.67 -26.04 20.22
CA ASP A 269 -0.20 -25.99 20.34
C ASP A 269 0.29 -24.66 20.91
N ILE A 270 -0.32 -23.54 20.48
CA ILE A 270 -0.03 -22.20 21.02
C ILE A 270 -0.29 -22.16 22.52
N LEU A 271 -1.45 -22.64 22.98
CA LEU A 271 -1.80 -22.68 24.40
C LEU A 271 -0.95 -23.67 25.21
N ALA A 272 -0.47 -24.75 24.59
CA ALA A 272 0.42 -25.71 25.24
C ALA A 272 1.87 -25.22 25.35
N ARG A 273 2.33 -24.38 24.43
CA ARG A 273 3.71 -23.87 24.35
C ARG A 273 3.79 -22.35 24.17
N PRO A 274 3.08 -21.55 24.98
CA PRO A 274 2.93 -20.12 24.72
C PRO A 274 4.26 -19.37 24.71
N ALA A 275 5.20 -19.72 25.60
CA ALA A 275 6.51 -19.09 25.67
C ALA A 275 7.30 -19.22 24.34
N TYR A 276 7.16 -20.34 23.63
CA TYR A 276 7.79 -20.53 22.34
C TYR A 276 7.28 -19.49 21.32
N TYR A 277 5.98 -19.29 21.24
CA TYR A 277 5.38 -18.35 20.27
C TYR A 277 5.67 -16.89 20.61
N LEU A 278 5.64 -16.53 21.90
CA LEU A 278 6.01 -15.18 22.35
C LEU A 278 7.46 -14.85 22.02
N THR A 279 8.38 -15.78 22.30
CA THR A 279 9.81 -15.62 21.99
C THR A 279 10.07 -15.59 20.49
N ALA A 280 9.43 -16.47 19.72
CA ALA A 280 9.57 -16.50 18.26
C ALA A 280 9.09 -15.19 17.61
N SER A 281 8.00 -14.61 18.09
CA SER A 281 7.53 -13.30 17.62
C SER A 281 8.54 -12.19 17.92
N GLU A 282 9.11 -12.17 19.12
CA GLU A 282 10.13 -11.17 19.50
C GLU A 282 11.39 -11.30 18.65
N GLN A 283 11.92 -12.52 18.52
CA GLN A 283 13.11 -12.79 17.70
C GLN A 283 12.89 -12.45 16.20
N ARG A 284 11.71 -12.67 15.66
CA ARG A 284 11.36 -12.31 14.29
C ARG A 284 11.44 -10.80 14.08
N TRP A 285 10.89 -10.01 14.99
CA TRP A 285 10.96 -8.55 14.92
C TRP A 285 12.38 -8.02 15.12
N ASP A 286 13.14 -8.58 16.06
CA ASP A 286 14.56 -8.25 16.21
C ASP A 286 15.33 -8.55 14.90
N GLY A 287 15.01 -9.68 14.25
CA GLY A 287 15.59 -10.04 12.95
C GLY A 287 15.28 -9.05 11.84
N TYR A 288 14.07 -8.50 11.78
CA TYR A 288 13.73 -7.45 10.82
C TYR A 288 14.56 -6.18 11.05
N LEU A 289 14.73 -5.77 12.29
CA LEU A 289 15.52 -4.58 12.61
C LEU A 289 17.02 -4.80 12.37
N GLN A 290 17.56 -5.96 12.71
CA GLN A 290 18.96 -6.28 12.45
C GLN A 290 19.31 -6.24 10.96
N LYS A 291 18.40 -6.72 10.11
CA LYS A 291 18.58 -6.68 8.64
C LYS A 291 18.28 -5.29 8.07
N GLY A 292 17.20 -4.67 8.52
CA GLY A 292 16.66 -3.44 7.93
C GLY A 292 17.36 -2.14 8.39
N LEU A 293 17.93 -2.11 9.59
CA LEU A 293 18.55 -0.91 10.16
C LEU A 293 20.08 -0.94 10.01
N SER A 294 20.55 -0.92 8.79
CA SER A 294 21.99 -1.02 8.46
C SER A 294 22.66 0.29 8.09
N ASN A 295 21.98 1.44 8.21
CA ASN A 295 22.56 2.75 7.88
C ASN A 295 23.17 3.41 9.12
N PRO A 296 24.51 3.49 9.24
CA PRO A 296 25.17 4.09 10.39
C PRO A 296 25.16 5.63 10.38
N ASP A 297 24.83 6.24 9.24
CA ASP A 297 24.86 7.70 9.05
C ASP A 297 23.51 8.36 9.38
N ALA A 298 22.44 7.56 9.50
CA ALA A 298 21.10 8.05 9.76
C ALA A 298 20.97 8.67 11.16
N THR A 299 20.23 9.77 11.26
CA THR A 299 19.86 10.36 12.54
C THR A 299 18.87 9.44 13.31
N ALA A 300 18.70 9.70 14.61
CA ALA A 300 17.70 8.96 15.40
C ALA A 300 16.28 9.14 14.86
N GLU A 301 15.95 10.34 14.36
CA GLU A 301 14.66 10.64 13.74
C GLU A 301 14.45 9.88 12.43
N GLN A 302 15.44 9.89 11.53
CA GLN A 302 15.43 9.12 10.29
C GLN A 302 15.30 7.60 10.57
N THR A 303 16.02 7.11 11.56
CA THR A 303 15.93 5.71 12.02
C THR A 303 14.53 5.39 12.54
N ARG A 304 13.91 6.27 13.35
CA ARG A 304 12.55 6.09 13.85
C ARG A 304 11.52 6.04 12.71
N VAL A 305 11.66 6.86 11.67
CA VAL A 305 10.80 6.82 10.47
C VAL A 305 11.00 5.50 9.69
N ALA A 306 12.24 5.02 9.57
CA ALA A 306 12.52 3.72 8.96
C ALA A 306 11.89 2.55 9.73
N VAL A 307 11.95 2.59 11.06
CA VAL A 307 11.27 1.61 11.95
C VAL A 307 9.76 1.66 11.76
N LYS A 308 9.17 2.86 11.70
CA LYS A 308 7.74 3.05 11.40
C LYS A 308 7.38 2.46 10.02
N ALA A 309 8.23 2.65 9.03
CA ALA A 309 8.04 2.07 7.69
C ALA A 309 8.08 0.53 7.71
N ILE A 310 9.03 -0.06 8.42
CA ILE A 310 9.13 -1.53 8.60
C ILE A 310 7.86 -2.05 9.31
N GLU A 311 7.39 -1.36 10.36
CA GLU A 311 6.17 -1.72 11.08
C GLU A 311 4.93 -1.62 10.18
N THR A 312 4.82 -0.56 9.39
CA THR A 312 3.71 -0.35 8.45
C THR A 312 3.66 -1.45 7.39
N LEU A 313 4.78 -1.76 6.74
CA LEU A 313 4.86 -2.79 5.70
C LEU A 313 4.52 -4.19 6.23
N ASN A 314 5.05 -4.57 7.40
CA ASN A 314 4.71 -5.85 8.02
C ASN A 314 3.25 -5.89 8.53
N GLY A 315 2.68 -4.78 8.97
CA GLY A 315 1.27 -4.66 9.35
C GLY A 315 0.30 -4.80 8.16
N ASN A 316 0.72 -4.35 6.98
CA ASN A 316 -0.06 -4.48 5.75
C ASN A 316 0.10 -5.83 5.04
N TRP A 317 0.98 -6.68 5.50
CA TRP A 317 1.12 -8.06 5.02
C TRP A 317 -0.16 -8.86 5.31
N ARG A 318 -0.67 -9.58 4.29
CA ARG A 318 -1.84 -10.48 4.37
C ARG A 318 -1.43 -11.90 3.98
N ALA A 319 -1.88 -12.89 4.76
CA ALA A 319 -1.73 -14.30 4.41
C ALA A 319 -2.65 -14.66 3.22
N PRO A 320 -2.32 -15.70 2.45
CA PRO A 320 -3.12 -16.14 1.31
C PRO A 320 -4.57 -16.44 1.67
N GLY A 321 -5.48 -16.14 0.74
CA GLY A 321 -6.91 -16.47 0.88
C GLY A 321 -7.70 -16.09 -0.36
N GLY A 322 -8.82 -16.79 -0.59
CA GLY A 322 -9.62 -16.60 -1.79
C GLY A 322 -8.83 -16.84 -3.07
N ALA A 323 -8.97 -15.95 -4.04
CA ALA A 323 -8.22 -16.02 -5.30
C ALA A 323 -6.75 -15.56 -5.18
N VAL A 324 -6.33 -15.03 -4.04
CA VAL A 324 -4.94 -14.61 -3.80
C VAL A 324 -4.18 -15.77 -3.15
N HIS A 325 -3.32 -16.43 -3.92
CA HIS A 325 -2.71 -17.70 -3.55
C HIS A 325 -1.37 -17.58 -2.82
N TYR A 326 -0.80 -16.39 -2.74
CA TYR A 326 0.47 -16.10 -2.09
C TYR A 326 0.29 -14.98 -1.07
N HIS A 327 1.27 -14.81 -0.17
CA HIS A 327 1.29 -13.66 0.71
C HIS A 327 1.35 -12.36 -0.09
N THR A 328 0.59 -11.36 0.33
CA THR A 328 0.57 -10.04 -0.28
C THR A 328 0.85 -8.95 0.76
N VAL A 329 1.09 -7.75 0.27
CA VAL A 329 1.08 -6.53 1.07
C VAL A 329 -0.01 -5.63 0.51
N THR A 330 -1.06 -5.39 1.28
CA THR A 330 -2.12 -4.49 0.86
C THR A 330 -1.66 -3.03 0.92
N PRO A 331 -2.22 -2.10 0.14
CA PRO A 331 -1.82 -0.69 0.20
C PRO A 331 -2.00 -0.06 1.57
N SER A 332 -3.11 -0.34 2.25
CA SER A 332 -3.37 0.13 3.61
C SER A 332 -4.35 -0.79 4.31
N VAL A 333 -3.92 -1.42 5.41
CA VAL A 333 -4.79 -2.28 6.23
C VAL A 333 -5.91 -1.50 6.92
N THR A 334 -5.75 -0.19 7.05
CA THR A 334 -6.72 0.70 7.72
C THR A 334 -7.48 1.60 6.75
N GLY A 335 -7.11 1.60 5.48
CA GLY A 335 -7.88 2.26 4.43
C GLY A 335 -9.05 1.39 3.98
N ARG A 336 -10.28 1.90 4.01
CA ARG A 336 -11.50 1.14 3.69
C ARG A 336 -11.38 0.39 2.36
N TRP A 337 -10.96 1.09 1.31
CA TRP A 337 -10.87 0.56 -0.06
C TRP A 337 -9.67 -0.35 -0.32
N PHE A 338 -8.70 -0.38 0.61
CA PHE A 338 -7.40 -1.02 0.44
C PHE A 338 -7.16 -2.18 1.39
N SER A 339 -8.06 -2.41 2.36
CA SER A 339 -7.76 -3.20 3.56
C SER A 339 -7.82 -4.72 3.40
N GLY A 340 -8.63 -5.23 2.49
CA GLY A 340 -8.83 -6.67 2.31
C GLY A 340 -7.62 -7.40 1.72
N ASN A 341 -7.84 -8.65 1.31
CA ASN A 341 -6.81 -9.40 0.57
C ASN A 341 -6.82 -8.98 -0.89
N GLN A 342 -6.18 -7.87 -1.14
CA GLN A 342 -6.09 -7.25 -2.46
C GLN A 342 -4.78 -6.49 -2.62
N THR A 343 -4.25 -6.48 -3.83
CA THR A 343 -3.03 -5.74 -4.15
C THR A 343 -3.00 -5.30 -5.59
N TRP A 344 -2.35 -4.15 -5.80
CA TRP A 344 -2.06 -3.58 -7.12
C TRP A 344 -0.62 -3.88 -7.50
N PRO A 345 -0.30 -4.12 -8.78
CA PRO A 345 1.08 -4.33 -9.22
C PRO A 345 2.00 -3.16 -8.91
N TRP A 346 1.52 -1.94 -9.12
CA TRP A 346 2.25 -0.69 -8.87
C TRP A 346 2.76 -0.56 -7.44
N ASP A 347 1.88 -0.89 -6.48
CA ASP A 347 2.20 -0.96 -5.06
C ASP A 347 3.17 -2.11 -4.76
N THR A 348 2.91 -3.27 -5.33
CA THR A 348 3.71 -4.49 -5.13
C THR A 348 5.18 -4.29 -5.48
N TRP A 349 5.47 -3.64 -6.62
CA TRP A 349 6.85 -3.40 -7.03
C TRP A 349 7.63 -2.56 -6.01
N LYS A 350 7.02 -1.53 -5.48
CA LYS A 350 7.60 -0.62 -4.48
C LYS A 350 7.75 -1.28 -3.11
N GLN A 351 6.69 -1.96 -2.65
CA GLN A 351 6.69 -2.70 -1.39
C GLN A 351 7.78 -3.77 -1.38
N ALA A 352 7.87 -4.58 -2.42
CA ALA A 352 8.84 -5.67 -2.51
C ALA A 352 10.28 -5.16 -2.61
N TYR A 353 10.51 -4.06 -3.32
CA TYR A 353 11.83 -3.40 -3.37
C TYR A 353 12.34 -3.10 -1.95
N ALA A 354 11.54 -2.46 -1.14
CA ALA A 354 11.91 -2.11 0.24
C ALA A 354 12.01 -3.36 1.14
N MET A 355 11.01 -4.23 1.09
CA MET A 355 10.93 -5.42 1.97
C MET A 355 12.03 -6.44 1.69
N ALA A 356 12.62 -6.45 0.51
CA ALA A 356 13.78 -7.30 0.19
C ALA A 356 14.89 -7.16 1.23
N HIS A 357 15.05 -5.97 1.83
CA HIS A 357 16.11 -5.65 2.78
C HIS A 357 15.87 -6.18 4.20
N PHE A 358 14.63 -6.48 4.59
CA PHE A 358 14.32 -6.95 5.95
C PHE A 358 13.37 -8.16 6.01
N ASN A 359 12.54 -8.36 4.99
CA ASN A 359 11.62 -9.49 4.89
C ASN A 359 11.56 -10.02 3.44
N PRO A 360 12.68 -10.57 2.91
CA PRO A 360 12.80 -10.95 1.49
C PRO A 360 11.83 -12.05 1.06
N ASP A 361 11.43 -12.93 1.96
CA ASP A 361 10.48 -14.01 1.63
C ASP A 361 9.10 -13.42 1.28
N ILE A 362 8.61 -12.47 2.05
CA ILE A 362 7.36 -11.78 1.76
C ILE A 362 7.49 -10.86 0.54
N ALA A 363 8.65 -10.24 0.30
CA ALA A 363 8.91 -9.51 -0.92
C ALA A 363 8.72 -10.37 -2.18
N LYS A 364 9.27 -11.58 -2.18
CA LYS A 364 9.10 -12.56 -3.27
C LYS A 364 7.66 -13.03 -3.42
N GLU A 365 7.01 -13.39 -2.30
CA GLU A 365 5.63 -13.85 -2.28
C GLU A 365 4.66 -12.79 -2.84
N ASN A 366 4.85 -11.52 -2.47
CA ASN A 366 4.03 -10.41 -2.95
C ASN A 366 4.11 -10.26 -4.49
N ILE A 367 5.31 -10.37 -5.05
CA ILE A 367 5.52 -10.36 -6.52
C ILE A 367 4.89 -11.61 -7.16
N ARG A 368 5.08 -12.80 -6.58
CA ARG A 368 4.47 -14.04 -7.06
C ARG A 368 2.95 -13.97 -7.08
N ALA A 369 2.33 -13.35 -6.08
CA ALA A 369 0.88 -13.17 -5.99
C ALA A 369 0.34 -12.47 -7.25
N VAL A 370 0.94 -11.37 -7.64
CA VAL A 370 0.55 -10.59 -8.83
C VAL A 370 0.78 -11.40 -10.11
N PHE A 371 1.96 -12.00 -10.29
CA PHE A 371 2.27 -12.79 -11.47
C PHE A 371 1.53 -14.14 -11.54
N SER A 372 0.95 -14.63 -10.43
CA SER A 372 0.11 -15.83 -10.46
C SER A 372 -1.14 -15.65 -11.32
N TRP A 373 -1.56 -14.40 -11.51
CA TRP A 373 -2.70 -14.01 -12.34
C TRP A 373 -2.30 -13.36 -13.67
N GLN A 374 -1.02 -13.45 -14.04
CA GLN A 374 -0.59 -13.03 -15.37
C GLN A 374 -1.36 -13.83 -16.44
N ILE A 375 -1.96 -13.12 -17.39
CA ILE A 375 -2.79 -13.69 -18.43
C ILE A 375 -1.92 -14.55 -19.37
N LYS A 376 -2.41 -15.72 -19.70
CA LYS A 376 -1.79 -16.67 -20.63
C LYS A 376 -2.52 -16.68 -21.96
N ALA A 377 -1.84 -17.11 -23.03
CA ALA A 377 -2.41 -17.19 -24.39
C ALA A 377 -3.68 -18.10 -24.48
N ASN A 378 -3.83 -19.04 -23.56
CA ASN A 378 -5.00 -19.92 -23.45
C ASN A 378 -6.03 -19.48 -22.40
N ASP A 379 -5.93 -18.24 -21.90
CA ASP A 379 -6.92 -17.68 -20.99
C ASP A 379 -8.30 -17.65 -21.63
N LYS A 380 -9.33 -18.11 -20.91
CA LYS A 380 -10.68 -18.24 -21.44
C LYS A 380 -11.42 -16.89 -21.57
N VAL A 381 -11.03 -15.91 -20.75
CA VAL A 381 -11.69 -14.60 -20.68
C VAL A 381 -10.94 -13.58 -21.54
N ARG A 382 -9.60 -13.60 -21.52
CA ARG A 382 -8.73 -12.58 -22.16
C ARG A 382 -7.57 -13.20 -22.97
N PRO A 383 -7.80 -14.10 -23.92
CA PRO A 383 -6.69 -14.72 -24.68
C PRO A 383 -5.88 -13.67 -25.47
N GLN A 384 -6.48 -12.52 -25.81
CA GLN A 384 -5.82 -11.41 -26.52
C GLN A 384 -4.79 -10.64 -25.67
N ASP A 385 -4.85 -10.81 -24.34
CA ASP A 385 -4.02 -10.09 -23.38
C ASP A 385 -2.87 -10.96 -22.81
N ALA A 386 -2.36 -11.94 -23.55
CA ALA A 386 -1.26 -12.79 -23.09
C ALA A 386 -0.07 -11.96 -22.61
N GLY A 387 0.39 -12.19 -21.38
CA GLY A 387 1.44 -11.43 -20.69
C GLY A 387 0.94 -10.29 -19.81
N PHE A 388 -0.30 -9.88 -19.95
CA PHE A 388 -0.94 -8.84 -19.15
C PHE A 388 -0.96 -9.21 -17.66
N VAL A 389 -0.77 -8.19 -16.82
CA VAL A 389 -0.91 -8.30 -15.37
C VAL A 389 -2.12 -7.45 -14.96
N PRO A 390 -3.12 -8.02 -14.26
CA PRO A 390 -4.30 -7.28 -13.80
C PRO A 390 -3.95 -6.05 -12.97
N ASP A 391 -4.74 -4.99 -13.10
CA ASP A 391 -4.60 -3.79 -12.28
C ASP A 391 -4.79 -4.08 -10.79
N LEU A 392 -5.72 -4.97 -10.47
CA LEU A 392 -6.03 -5.34 -9.10
C LEU A 392 -6.44 -6.81 -9.03
N ILE A 393 -5.75 -7.56 -8.19
CA ILE A 393 -6.17 -8.88 -7.74
C ILE A 393 -6.76 -8.78 -6.33
N ALA A 394 -7.84 -9.50 -6.06
CA ALA A 394 -8.56 -9.46 -4.80
C ALA A 394 -8.99 -10.86 -4.34
N TRP A 395 -9.50 -10.97 -3.12
CA TRP A 395 -10.04 -12.22 -2.59
C TRP A 395 -11.08 -12.85 -3.52
N ASN A 396 -12.03 -12.03 -4.00
CA ASN A 396 -13.08 -12.51 -4.90
C ASN A 396 -12.72 -12.19 -6.35
N LEU A 397 -12.88 -13.19 -7.21
CA LEU A 397 -12.83 -13.01 -8.66
C LEU A 397 -13.99 -12.14 -9.15
N SER A 398 -13.79 -11.46 -10.29
CA SER A 398 -14.87 -10.77 -10.97
C SER A 398 -15.96 -11.74 -11.47
N PRO A 399 -17.18 -11.24 -11.74
CA PRO A 399 -18.24 -12.06 -12.35
C PRO A 399 -17.83 -12.71 -13.68
N GLU A 400 -17.00 -12.05 -14.49
CA GLU A 400 -16.50 -12.60 -15.76
C GLU A 400 -15.60 -13.83 -15.55
N ARG A 401 -14.96 -13.93 -14.39
CA ARG A 401 -14.16 -15.08 -13.98
C ARG A 401 -14.91 -16.08 -13.11
N GLY A 402 -16.23 -15.92 -12.99
CA GLY A 402 -17.11 -16.80 -12.23
C GLY A 402 -17.17 -16.51 -10.73
N GLY A 403 -16.71 -15.35 -10.30
CA GLY A 403 -16.81 -14.87 -8.92
C GLY A 403 -17.97 -13.89 -8.70
N ASP A 404 -17.94 -13.21 -7.56
CA ASP A 404 -18.93 -12.20 -7.17
C ASP A 404 -18.30 -10.94 -6.56
N GLY A 405 -16.98 -10.76 -6.74
CA GLY A 405 -16.25 -9.61 -6.24
C GLY A 405 -16.50 -8.33 -7.03
N GLY A 406 -16.44 -7.19 -6.34
CA GLY A 406 -16.52 -5.87 -6.93
C GLY A 406 -15.16 -5.20 -7.17
N ASN A 407 -14.09 -5.70 -6.55
CA ASN A 407 -12.77 -5.05 -6.56
C ASN A 407 -11.81 -5.60 -7.62
N TRP A 408 -11.97 -6.84 -8.06
CA TRP A 408 -11.13 -7.43 -9.11
C TRP A 408 -11.16 -6.60 -10.38
N ASN A 409 -9.97 -6.14 -10.88
CA ASN A 409 -9.91 -5.23 -12.01
C ASN A 409 -8.90 -5.67 -13.08
N GLU A 410 -9.40 -5.88 -14.28
CA GLU A 410 -8.63 -6.19 -15.50
C GLU A 410 -8.85 -5.15 -16.62
N ARG A 411 -9.38 -3.99 -16.28
CA ARG A 411 -9.65 -2.91 -17.26
C ARG A 411 -8.38 -2.24 -17.75
N ASN A 412 -7.31 -2.34 -16.99
CA ASN A 412 -5.99 -1.78 -17.25
C ASN A 412 -4.93 -2.56 -16.48
N THR A 413 -3.67 -2.30 -16.74
CA THR A 413 -2.54 -2.74 -15.92
C THR A 413 -1.94 -1.55 -15.14
N LYS A 414 -0.67 -1.63 -14.76
CA LYS A 414 0.11 -0.55 -14.11
C LYS A 414 1.48 -0.41 -14.78
N PRO A 415 2.22 0.69 -14.57
CA PRO A 415 3.51 0.91 -15.19
C PRO A 415 4.51 -0.21 -14.93
N SER A 416 5.40 -0.42 -15.89
CA SER A 416 6.34 -1.55 -15.92
C SER A 416 7.57 -1.30 -15.03
N LEU A 417 7.41 -1.42 -13.71
CA LEU A 417 8.51 -1.42 -12.73
C LEU A 417 8.79 -2.82 -12.13
N ALA A 418 8.19 -3.85 -12.70
CA ALA A 418 8.37 -5.23 -12.21
C ALA A 418 9.83 -5.67 -12.26
N ALA A 419 10.52 -5.43 -13.37
CA ALA A 419 11.91 -5.82 -13.54
C ALA A 419 12.84 -5.10 -12.55
N TRP A 420 12.60 -3.83 -12.27
CA TRP A 420 13.29 -3.05 -11.24
C TRP A 420 13.17 -3.71 -9.86
N SER A 421 11.96 -4.09 -9.46
CA SER A 421 11.70 -4.71 -8.16
C SER A 421 12.29 -6.14 -8.07
N VAL A 422 12.11 -6.95 -9.11
CA VAL A 422 12.67 -8.32 -9.17
C VAL A 422 14.20 -8.29 -9.07
N MET A 423 14.84 -7.33 -9.75
CA MET A 423 16.29 -7.20 -9.71
C MET A 423 16.81 -6.79 -8.33
N GLU A 424 16.09 -5.91 -7.62
CA GLU A 424 16.47 -5.53 -6.25
C GLU A 424 16.36 -6.69 -5.27
N VAL A 425 15.31 -7.50 -5.35
CA VAL A 425 15.21 -8.74 -4.57
C VAL A 425 16.41 -9.64 -4.83
N TYR A 426 16.84 -9.78 -6.10
CA TYR A 426 18.06 -10.52 -6.44
C TYR A 426 19.32 -9.84 -5.88
N ASN A 427 19.44 -8.52 -5.99
CA ASN A 427 20.62 -7.79 -5.50
C ASN A 427 20.86 -8.03 -4.00
N VAL A 428 19.80 -8.12 -3.24
CA VAL A 428 19.85 -8.39 -1.79
C VAL A 428 20.07 -9.88 -1.49
N THR A 429 19.33 -10.77 -2.15
CA THR A 429 19.29 -12.20 -1.80
C THR A 429 20.34 -13.02 -2.53
N LYS A 430 20.82 -12.58 -3.70
CA LYS A 430 21.68 -13.30 -4.64
C LYS A 430 21.08 -14.65 -5.10
N ASP A 431 19.77 -14.78 -5.01
CA ASP A 431 19.03 -15.98 -5.40
C ASP A 431 18.85 -16.02 -6.93
N LYS A 432 19.70 -16.78 -7.61
CA LYS A 432 19.61 -16.93 -9.07
C LYS A 432 18.36 -17.68 -9.51
N ALA A 433 17.85 -18.62 -8.71
CA ALA A 433 16.61 -19.34 -9.00
C ALA A 433 15.41 -18.39 -9.05
N TRP A 434 15.43 -17.33 -8.26
CA TRP A 434 14.44 -16.24 -8.31
C TRP A 434 14.41 -15.56 -9.69
N LEU A 435 15.58 -15.25 -10.27
CA LEU A 435 15.65 -14.67 -11.63
C LEU A 435 15.19 -15.67 -12.69
N GLU A 436 15.55 -16.94 -12.57
CA GLU A 436 15.11 -18.00 -13.48
C GLU A 436 13.58 -18.16 -13.48
N GLU A 437 12.96 -18.03 -12.31
CA GLU A 437 11.49 -18.04 -12.15
C GLU A 437 10.82 -16.82 -12.78
N MET A 438 11.36 -15.62 -12.54
CA MET A 438 10.69 -14.35 -12.87
C MET A 438 10.95 -13.87 -14.31
N TYR A 439 12.12 -14.14 -14.87
CA TYR A 439 12.54 -13.63 -16.17
C TYR A 439 11.52 -13.91 -17.30
N PRO A 440 11.03 -15.15 -17.51
CA PRO A 440 10.05 -15.39 -18.57
C PRO A 440 8.73 -14.65 -18.37
N LYS A 441 8.32 -14.39 -17.12
CA LYS A 441 7.11 -13.64 -16.79
C LYS A 441 7.27 -12.16 -17.09
N LEU A 442 8.46 -11.61 -16.79
CA LEU A 442 8.80 -10.21 -17.10
C LEU A 442 8.90 -9.98 -18.61
N VAL A 443 9.50 -10.92 -19.34
CA VAL A 443 9.54 -10.85 -20.83
C VAL A 443 8.13 -10.86 -21.41
N ALA A 444 7.25 -11.74 -20.92
CA ALA A 444 5.86 -11.79 -21.38
C ALA A 444 5.11 -10.48 -21.11
N TYR A 445 5.34 -9.85 -19.96
CA TYR A 445 4.73 -8.57 -19.59
C TYR A 445 5.28 -7.41 -20.46
N HIS A 446 6.59 -7.37 -20.68
CA HIS A 446 7.23 -6.42 -21.59
C HIS A 446 6.68 -6.53 -23.02
N ASP A 447 6.53 -7.76 -23.54
CA ASP A 447 6.02 -8.00 -24.89
C ASP A 447 4.53 -7.62 -25.03
N TRP A 448 3.74 -7.75 -23.94
CA TRP A 448 2.35 -7.28 -23.93
C TRP A 448 2.26 -5.77 -24.15
N TRP A 449 3.10 -4.97 -23.50
CA TRP A 449 3.12 -3.50 -23.71
C TRP A 449 3.36 -3.15 -25.18
N LEU A 450 4.34 -3.76 -25.82
CA LEU A 450 4.67 -3.50 -27.23
C LEU A 450 3.61 -4.02 -28.19
N ARG A 451 2.90 -5.08 -27.86
CA ARG A 451 1.85 -5.64 -28.70
C ARG A 451 0.50 -4.95 -28.55
N ASN A 452 0.12 -4.65 -27.31
CA ASN A 452 -1.23 -4.20 -26.99
C ASN A 452 -1.36 -2.69 -26.73
N ARG A 453 -0.24 -1.96 -26.59
CA ARG A 453 -0.20 -0.54 -26.22
C ARG A 453 0.68 0.34 -27.13
N ASP A 454 1.35 -0.21 -28.10
CA ASP A 454 2.15 0.53 -29.09
C ASP A 454 1.35 0.66 -30.39
N HIS A 455 0.47 1.67 -30.43
CA HIS A 455 -0.48 1.87 -31.53
C HIS A 455 0.20 2.10 -32.87
N ASN A 456 1.24 2.93 -32.89
CA ASN A 456 1.94 3.32 -34.12
C ASN A 456 3.17 2.44 -34.42
N GLY A 457 3.50 1.46 -33.58
CA GLY A 457 4.58 0.52 -33.80
C GLY A 457 5.98 1.11 -33.71
N ASN A 458 6.16 2.25 -33.04
CA ASN A 458 7.45 2.92 -32.93
C ASN A 458 8.33 2.41 -31.74
N GLY A 459 7.81 1.55 -30.89
CA GLY A 459 8.48 1.03 -29.71
C GLY A 459 8.28 1.86 -28.45
N VAL A 460 7.37 2.82 -28.46
CA VAL A 460 7.00 3.70 -27.33
C VAL A 460 5.53 3.48 -27.00
N PRO A 461 5.21 2.55 -26.09
CA PRO A 461 3.82 2.23 -25.78
C PRO A 461 3.11 3.37 -25.05
N GLU A 462 1.82 3.52 -25.35
CA GLU A 462 0.92 4.47 -24.74
C GLU A 462 0.18 3.85 -23.54
N TYR A 463 -0.36 4.68 -22.65
CA TYR A 463 -1.37 4.22 -21.67
C TYR A 463 -2.74 4.04 -22.36
N GLY A 464 -3.53 3.11 -21.87
CA GLY A 464 -4.79 2.79 -22.49
C GLY A 464 -5.73 1.96 -21.62
N ALA A 465 -6.67 1.33 -22.28
CA ALA A 465 -7.70 0.47 -21.69
C ALA A 465 -7.75 -0.87 -22.44
N THR A 466 -8.03 -1.95 -21.72
CA THR A 466 -8.25 -3.27 -22.33
C THR A 466 -9.59 -3.31 -23.06
N ARG A 467 -9.81 -4.35 -23.87
CA ARG A 467 -11.15 -4.72 -24.31
C ARG A 467 -11.94 -5.18 -23.08
N ASP A 468 -12.97 -4.43 -22.73
CA ASP A 468 -13.79 -4.70 -21.54
C ASP A 468 -15.20 -4.09 -21.71
N LYS A 469 -16.24 -4.75 -21.16
CA LYS A 469 -17.62 -4.25 -21.23
C LYS A 469 -17.82 -2.86 -20.62
N ALA A 470 -16.93 -2.43 -19.75
CA ALA A 470 -16.92 -1.06 -19.21
C ALA A 470 -16.44 -0.02 -20.23
N HIS A 471 -15.66 -0.43 -21.23
CA HIS A 471 -15.03 0.46 -22.22
C HIS A 471 -15.69 0.43 -23.59
N ASN A 472 -16.34 -0.68 -23.92
CA ASN A 472 -16.86 -0.90 -25.27
C ASN A 472 -18.14 -1.73 -25.30
N THR A 473 -18.88 -1.55 -26.37
CA THR A 473 -20.02 -2.41 -26.75
C THR A 473 -19.55 -3.83 -27.12
N ALA A 474 -20.48 -4.76 -27.24
CA ALA A 474 -20.17 -6.16 -27.58
C ALA A 474 -19.42 -6.29 -28.94
N ASP A 475 -19.72 -5.42 -29.89
CA ASP A 475 -19.05 -5.34 -31.20
C ASP A 475 -17.75 -4.52 -31.19
N GLY A 476 -17.33 -4.00 -30.02
CA GLY A 476 -16.05 -3.36 -29.82
C GLY A 476 -16.02 -1.85 -30.06
N ALA A 477 -17.16 -1.15 -30.10
CA ALA A 477 -17.20 0.29 -30.20
C ALA A 477 -16.99 0.96 -28.83
N MET A 478 -16.07 1.93 -28.73
CA MET A 478 -15.76 2.64 -27.49
C MET A 478 -16.98 3.38 -26.92
N LEU A 479 -17.25 3.21 -25.63
CA LEU A 479 -18.34 3.86 -24.91
C LEU A 479 -17.91 5.21 -24.35
N PHE A 480 -18.81 6.20 -24.38
CA PHE A 480 -18.66 7.47 -23.67
C PHE A 480 -20.02 8.09 -23.37
N THR A 481 -20.09 8.91 -22.33
CA THR A 481 -21.33 9.58 -21.91
C THR A 481 -21.16 11.09 -22.03
N VAL A 482 -22.12 11.73 -22.70
CA VAL A 482 -22.19 13.18 -22.88
C VAL A 482 -23.20 13.75 -21.89
N LYS A 483 -22.77 14.74 -21.10
CA LYS A 483 -23.66 15.46 -20.17
C LYS A 483 -23.82 16.92 -20.62
N LYS A 484 -25.09 17.36 -20.72
CA LYS A 484 -25.45 18.73 -21.06
C LYS A 484 -26.72 19.15 -20.29
N GLY A 485 -26.61 20.11 -19.40
CA GLY A 485 -27.68 20.49 -18.47
C GLY A 485 -28.13 19.28 -17.65
N GLN A 486 -29.43 18.95 -17.77
CA GLN A 486 -30.01 17.76 -17.11
C GLN A 486 -30.01 16.52 -18.01
N THR A 487 -29.47 16.62 -19.22
CA THR A 487 -29.46 15.51 -20.18
C THR A 487 -28.15 14.72 -20.09
N GLU A 488 -28.29 13.42 -19.99
CA GLU A 488 -27.17 12.46 -20.03
C GLU A 488 -27.44 11.45 -21.14
N GLN A 489 -26.48 11.25 -22.03
CA GLN A 489 -26.60 10.33 -23.16
C GLN A 489 -25.33 9.53 -23.33
N THR A 490 -25.44 8.20 -23.30
CA THR A 490 -24.34 7.29 -23.63
C THR A 490 -24.32 7.02 -25.12
N LEU A 491 -23.18 7.23 -25.74
CA LEU A 491 -22.88 7.02 -27.15
C LEU A 491 -21.74 6.02 -27.32
N SER A 492 -21.51 5.57 -28.55
CA SER A 492 -20.43 4.62 -28.85
C SER A 492 -19.76 4.90 -30.20
N GLY A 493 -18.49 4.53 -30.29
CA GLY A 493 -17.65 4.63 -31.47
C GLY A 493 -16.74 5.85 -31.51
N LEU A 494 -15.51 5.68 -32.01
CA LEU A 494 -14.52 6.75 -32.09
C LEU A 494 -14.97 7.91 -32.98
N ARG A 495 -15.60 7.61 -34.11
CA ARG A 495 -16.11 8.66 -35.03
C ARG A 495 -17.17 9.53 -34.34
N ALA A 496 -18.09 8.93 -33.60
CA ALA A 496 -19.09 9.69 -32.85
C ALA A 496 -18.43 10.55 -31.75
N TYR A 497 -17.43 9.99 -31.04
CA TYR A 497 -16.64 10.71 -30.05
C TYR A 497 -15.92 11.93 -30.67
N GLU A 498 -15.27 11.78 -31.82
CA GLU A 498 -14.58 12.85 -32.51
C GLU A 498 -15.54 13.95 -32.97
N GLN A 499 -16.73 13.58 -33.45
CA GLN A 499 -17.75 14.55 -33.84
C GLN A 499 -18.27 15.36 -32.64
N VAL A 500 -18.52 14.72 -31.51
CA VAL A 500 -18.98 15.38 -30.26
C VAL A 500 -17.89 16.32 -29.74
N THR A 501 -16.65 15.87 -29.66
CA THR A 501 -15.53 16.67 -29.15
C THR A 501 -15.19 17.86 -30.10
N ALA A 502 -15.26 17.67 -31.42
CA ALA A 502 -15.06 18.75 -32.39
C ALA A 502 -16.15 19.83 -32.29
N LYS A 503 -17.40 19.42 -32.06
CA LYS A 503 -18.53 20.35 -31.88
C LYS A 503 -18.43 21.12 -30.55
N GLY A 504 -17.93 20.46 -29.46
CA GLY A 504 -17.73 21.07 -28.15
C GLY A 504 -19.01 21.46 -27.40
N ASP A 505 -20.18 20.96 -27.82
CA ASP A 505 -21.50 21.30 -27.28
C ASP A 505 -21.89 20.33 -26.15
N TYR A 506 -21.18 20.40 -25.01
CA TYR A 506 -21.43 19.60 -23.82
C TYR A 506 -20.85 20.29 -22.57
N ASP A 507 -21.35 19.95 -21.40
CA ASP A 507 -20.79 20.41 -20.11
C ASP A 507 -19.64 19.54 -19.68
N SER A 508 -19.80 18.20 -19.75
CA SER A 508 -18.76 17.23 -19.42
C SER A 508 -18.89 15.95 -20.25
N LEU A 509 -17.79 15.20 -20.32
CA LEU A 509 -17.71 13.87 -20.91
C LEU A 509 -17.24 12.89 -19.85
N GLU A 510 -17.88 11.72 -19.79
CA GLU A 510 -17.39 10.56 -19.06
C GLU A 510 -16.90 9.52 -20.06
N ILE A 511 -15.63 9.17 -19.98
CA ILE A 511 -14.97 8.29 -20.94
C ILE A 511 -14.28 7.18 -20.15
N PRO A 512 -14.91 5.98 -20.00
CA PRO A 512 -14.34 4.89 -19.21
C PRO A 512 -12.93 4.49 -19.64
N ALA A 513 -12.62 4.57 -20.94
CA ALA A 513 -11.29 4.28 -21.47
C ALA A 513 -10.24 5.31 -21.03
N GLN A 514 -10.60 6.60 -20.86
CA GLN A 514 -9.72 7.63 -20.31
C GLN A 514 -9.41 7.34 -18.82
N VAL A 515 -10.43 7.00 -18.06
CA VAL A 515 -10.27 6.64 -16.64
C VAL A 515 -9.34 5.43 -16.49
N ALA A 516 -9.56 4.38 -17.29
CA ALA A 516 -8.69 3.20 -17.27
C ALA A 516 -7.25 3.53 -17.68
N ALA A 517 -7.04 4.37 -18.68
CA ALA A 517 -5.71 4.81 -19.10
C ALA A 517 -4.97 5.60 -18.00
N SER A 518 -5.69 6.46 -17.28
CA SER A 518 -5.10 7.19 -16.14
C SER A 518 -4.78 6.24 -14.98
N TRP A 519 -5.64 5.28 -14.68
CA TRP A 519 -5.34 4.22 -13.70
C TRP A 519 -4.15 3.35 -14.11
N GLU A 520 -4.01 3.07 -15.41
CA GLU A 520 -2.84 2.33 -15.94
C GLU A 520 -1.52 3.08 -15.72
N SER A 521 -1.54 4.40 -15.71
CA SER A 521 -0.39 5.24 -15.39
C SER A 521 -0.06 5.27 -13.87
N GLY A 522 -0.98 4.83 -13.01
CA GLY A 522 -0.89 4.98 -11.56
C GLY A 522 -1.13 6.41 -11.04
N ARG A 523 -1.55 7.34 -11.91
CA ARG A 523 -1.80 8.76 -11.60
C ARG A 523 -3.24 9.13 -12.02
N ASP A 524 -4.19 8.71 -11.21
CA ASP A 524 -5.60 8.49 -11.56
C ASP A 524 -6.34 9.70 -12.15
N ASP A 525 -6.04 10.91 -11.73
CA ASP A 525 -6.66 12.14 -12.20
C ASP A 525 -5.65 13.20 -12.66
N ALA A 526 -4.46 12.75 -13.09
CA ALA A 526 -3.39 13.65 -13.50
C ALA A 526 -3.79 14.57 -14.67
N ALA A 527 -3.37 15.81 -14.60
CA ALA A 527 -3.67 16.84 -15.59
C ALA A 527 -3.23 16.46 -17.01
N VAL A 528 -2.12 15.75 -17.13
CA VAL A 528 -1.55 15.33 -18.43
C VAL A 528 -2.51 14.44 -19.23
N PHE A 529 -3.43 13.73 -18.57
CA PHE A 529 -4.47 12.90 -19.21
C PHE A 529 -5.78 13.64 -19.47
N GLY A 530 -5.77 14.98 -19.42
CA GLY A 530 -6.91 15.83 -19.73
C GLY A 530 -7.86 16.10 -18.55
N PHE A 531 -7.51 15.69 -17.33
CA PHE A 531 -8.32 15.97 -16.14
C PHE A 531 -8.10 17.40 -15.65
N ILE A 532 -9.19 18.13 -15.53
CA ILE A 532 -9.24 19.52 -15.05
C ILE A 532 -10.64 19.79 -14.52
N ASP A 533 -10.76 20.52 -13.42
CA ASP A 533 -12.07 20.89 -12.88
C ASP A 533 -12.72 21.97 -13.74
N LYS A 534 -14.06 22.00 -13.74
CA LYS A 534 -14.82 22.96 -14.58
C LYS A 534 -14.39 24.41 -14.35
N GLU A 535 -14.26 24.85 -13.11
CA GLU A 535 -13.84 26.22 -12.78
C GLU A 535 -12.41 26.52 -13.25
N GLN A 536 -11.50 25.54 -13.15
CA GLN A 536 -10.13 25.67 -13.64
C GLN A 536 -10.10 25.78 -15.18
N LEU A 537 -10.91 24.97 -15.86
CA LEU A 537 -11.04 25.02 -17.32
C LEU A 537 -11.63 26.33 -17.80
N ASP A 538 -12.69 26.83 -17.16
CA ASP A 538 -13.29 28.13 -17.48
C ASP A 538 -12.28 29.27 -17.32
N LYS A 539 -11.46 29.25 -16.26
CA LYS A 539 -10.36 30.21 -16.03
C LYS A 539 -9.27 30.07 -17.12
N TYR A 540 -8.88 28.84 -17.49
CA TYR A 540 -7.91 28.58 -18.53
C TYR A 540 -8.35 29.16 -19.87
N VAL A 541 -9.60 28.94 -20.25
CA VAL A 541 -10.17 29.47 -21.49
C VAL A 541 -10.27 31.00 -21.44
N ALA A 542 -10.68 31.59 -20.31
CA ALA A 542 -10.73 33.05 -20.13
C ALA A 542 -9.35 33.70 -20.27
N ASN A 543 -8.28 32.98 -19.96
CA ASN A 543 -6.89 33.42 -20.13
C ASN A 543 -6.29 33.14 -21.53
N GLY A 544 -7.13 32.77 -22.51
CA GLY A 544 -6.74 32.57 -23.91
C GLY A 544 -6.41 31.14 -24.31
N GLY A 545 -6.55 30.17 -23.42
CA GLY A 545 -6.42 28.74 -23.70
C GLY A 545 -7.65 28.20 -24.46
N LYS A 546 -7.52 27.00 -25.00
CA LYS A 546 -8.62 26.34 -25.73
C LYS A 546 -9.11 25.13 -24.92
N ARG A 547 -10.43 24.94 -24.93
CA ARG A 547 -11.02 23.73 -24.32
C ARG A 547 -10.47 22.43 -24.95
N SER A 548 -10.19 22.46 -26.27
CA SER A 548 -9.61 21.34 -27.01
C SER A 548 -8.21 20.93 -26.54
N ASP A 549 -7.47 21.80 -25.83
CA ASP A 549 -6.17 21.47 -25.26
C ASP A 549 -6.28 20.36 -24.19
N TRP A 550 -7.44 20.24 -23.56
CA TRP A 550 -7.77 19.27 -22.50
C TRP A 550 -8.56 18.06 -23.02
N THR A 551 -8.87 18.00 -24.31
CA THR A 551 -9.56 16.86 -24.92
C THR A 551 -8.55 15.77 -25.28
N VAL A 552 -8.79 14.54 -24.82
CA VAL A 552 -7.99 13.36 -25.18
C VAL A 552 -8.51 12.73 -26.47
N LYS A 553 -7.64 12.09 -27.21
CA LYS A 553 -7.97 11.29 -28.38
C LYS A 553 -7.58 9.84 -28.16
N PHE A 554 -8.22 8.92 -28.88
CA PHE A 554 -8.01 7.49 -28.76
C PHE A 554 -7.73 6.84 -30.10
N ALA A 555 -7.00 5.72 -30.04
CA ALA A 555 -6.89 4.76 -31.12
C ALA A 555 -7.36 3.39 -30.66
N GLU A 556 -7.90 2.60 -31.57
CA GLU A 556 -8.17 1.18 -31.36
C GLU A 556 -6.90 0.37 -31.64
N ASN A 557 -6.49 -0.45 -30.70
CA ASN A 557 -5.44 -1.44 -30.92
C ASN A 557 -6.07 -2.73 -31.42
N ARG A 558 -5.62 -3.25 -32.56
CA ARG A 558 -6.12 -4.47 -33.16
C ARG A 558 -5.00 -5.43 -33.53
N ASP A 559 -5.28 -6.70 -33.43
CA ASP A 559 -4.36 -7.75 -33.86
C ASP A 559 -4.31 -7.87 -35.40
N ARG A 560 -3.47 -8.77 -35.92
CA ARG A 560 -3.33 -9.00 -37.36
C ARG A 560 -4.63 -9.51 -38.04
N ASN A 561 -5.56 -10.04 -37.27
CA ASN A 561 -6.84 -10.53 -37.76
C ASN A 561 -7.97 -9.50 -37.60
N GLY A 562 -7.63 -8.27 -37.17
CA GLY A 562 -8.58 -7.19 -36.91
C GLY A 562 -9.35 -7.28 -35.60
N ASN A 563 -9.03 -8.21 -34.72
CA ASN A 563 -9.69 -8.31 -33.42
C ASN A 563 -9.25 -7.17 -32.50
N LEU A 564 -10.20 -6.58 -31.79
CA LEU A 564 -9.92 -5.52 -30.82
C LEU A 564 -9.08 -6.05 -29.67
N LEU A 565 -7.93 -5.44 -29.40
CA LEU A 565 -7.09 -5.65 -28.23
C LEU A 565 -7.44 -4.70 -27.08
N GLY A 566 -7.88 -3.50 -27.42
CA GLY A 566 -8.18 -2.42 -26.49
C GLY A 566 -7.98 -1.05 -27.12
N TYR A 567 -7.78 -0.05 -26.29
CA TYR A 567 -7.63 1.34 -26.71
C TYR A 567 -6.34 1.92 -26.14
N SER A 568 -5.63 2.74 -26.93
CA SER A 568 -4.58 3.64 -26.47
C SER A 568 -5.06 5.08 -26.48
N LEU A 569 -4.60 5.90 -25.54
CA LEU A 569 -4.59 7.34 -25.73
C LEU A 569 -3.66 7.64 -26.92
N LEU A 570 -4.05 8.58 -27.80
CA LEU A 570 -3.14 9.11 -28.81
C LEU A 570 -2.14 10.08 -28.19
N GLN A 571 -1.38 9.53 -27.23
CA GLN A 571 -0.44 10.26 -26.39
C GLN A 571 0.64 9.29 -25.91
N GLU A 572 1.88 9.59 -26.24
CA GLU A 572 3.04 8.86 -25.69
C GLU A 572 3.45 9.52 -24.38
N SER A 573 3.38 8.78 -23.27
CA SER A 573 3.71 9.30 -21.97
C SER A 573 5.19 9.17 -21.66
N VAL A 574 5.81 10.27 -21.22
CA VAL A 574 7.25 10.33 -20.95
C VAL A 574 7.67 9.46 -19.77
N ASP A 575 6.79 9.28 -18.78
CA ASP A 575 7.07 8.36 -17.67
C ASP A 575 7.01 6.90 -18.14
N GLN A 576 6.01 6.50 -18.94
CA GLN A 576 5.95 5.13 -19.47
C GLN A 576 7.14 4.83 -20.40
N ALA A 577 7.54 5.77 -21.25
CA ALA A 577 8.74 5.63 -22.08
C ALA A 577 9.98 5.43 -21.18
N SER A 578 10.09 6.18 -20.10
CA SER A 578 11.19 6.07 -19.13
C SER A 578 11.16 4.75 -18.36
N TYR A 579 9.98 4.27 -17.96
CA TYR A 579 9.84 2.95 -17.32
C TYR A 579 10.18 1.81 -18.29
N MET A 580 9.81 1.91 -19.56
CA MET A 580 10.21 0.96 -20.59
C MET A 580 11.72 0.98 -20.83
N TYR A 581 12.35 2.15 -20.77
CA TYR A 581 13.81 2.27 -20.80
C TYR A 581 14.45 1.46 -19.67
N SER A 582 14.00 1.66 -18.43
CA SER A 582 14.54 0.92 -17.28
C SER A 582 14.17 -0.57 -17.30
N ASP A 583 12.99 -0.93 -17.76
CA ASP A 583 12.58 -2.33 -17.96
C ASP A 583 13.54 -3.05 -18.90
N ASN A 584 13.85 -2.47 -20.06
CA ASN A 584 14.86 -2.98 -20.99
C ASN A 584 16.24 -3.09 -20.33
N HIS A 585 16.65 -2.10 -19.54
CA HIS A 585 17.94 -2.09 -18.84
C HIS A 585 18.04 -3.25 -17.85
N TYR A 586 17.01 -3.48 -17.01
CA TYR A 586 17.00 -4.57 -16.04
C TYR A 586 16.85 -5.94 -16.69
N LEU A 587 16.05 -6.07 -17.74
CA LEU A 587 15.96 -7.30 -18.52
C LEU A 587 17.32 -7.67 -19.17
N ALA A 588 18.07 -6.68 -19.66
CA ALA A 588 19.43 -6.91 -20.18
C ALA A 588 20.39 -7.41 -19.09
N GLN A 589 20.32 -6.85 -17.88
CA GLN A 589 21.11 -7.32 -16.74
C GLN A 589 20.76 -8.75 -16.34
N MET A 590 19.47 -9.07 -16.23
CA MET A 590 19.01 -10.43 -15.91
C MET A 590 19.42 -11.42 -16.99
N ALA A 591 19.26 -11.07 -18.26
CA ALA A 591 19.67 -11.91 -19.39
C ALA A 591 21.17 -12.21 -19.33
N THR A 592 22.00 -11.22 -18.98
CA THR A 592 23.45 -11.41 -18.79
C THR A 592 23.74 -12.39 -17.65
N ILE A 593 23.11 -12.23 -16.50
CA ILE A 593 23.26 -13.13 -15.34
C ILE A 593 22.83 -14.56 -15.68
N LEU A 594 21.77 -14.69 -16.50
CA LEU A 594 21.22 -15.99 -16.93
C LEU A 594 21.94 -16.60 -18.14
N GLY A 595 22.99 -15.94 -18.68
CA GLY A 595 23.75 -16.41 -19.82
C GLY A 595 23.08 -16.28 -21.18
N LYS A 596 22.10 -15.37 -21.31
CA LYS A 596 21.30 -15.10 -22.52
C LYS A 596 21.85 -13.88 -23.28
N ALA A 597 23.05 -14.03 -23.85
CA ALA A 597 23.81 -12.91 -24.41
C ALA A 597 23.07 -12.15 -25.54
N GLU A 598 22.38 -12.86 -26.44
CA GLU A 598 21.66 -12.22 -27.56
C GLU A 598 20.43 -11.43 -27.07
N GLU A 599 19.71 -11.95 -26.08
CA GLU A 599 18.61 -11.22 -25.46
C GLU A 599 19.11 -9.96 -24.72
N ALA A 600 20.25 -10.06 -24.02
CA ALA A 600 20.89 -8.93 -23.36
C ALA A 600 21.23 -7.80 -24.35
N LYS A 601 21.85 -8.13 -25.49
CA LYS A 601 22.16 -7.15 -26.55
C LYS A 601 20.89 -6.50 -27.13
N ARG A 602 19.84 -7.30 -27.35
CA ARG A 602 18.54 -6.81 -27.86
C ARG A 602 17.95 -5.77 -26.91
N TYR A 603 17.89 -6.06 -25.61
CA TYR A 603 17.33 -5.14 -24.62
C TYR A 603 18.20 -3.87 -24.44
N GLN A 604 19.52 -4.00 -24.50
CA GLN A 604 20.43 -2.84 -24.51
C GLN A 604 20.16 -1.90 -25.69
N ALA A 605 19.96 -2.45 -26.88
CA ALA A 605 19.65 -1.67 -28.10
C ALA A 605 18.28 -0.97 -27.99
N LEU A 606 17.27 -1.65 -27.43
CA LEU A 606 15.94 -1.06 -27.20
C LEU A 606 16.01 0.09 -26.18
N ALA A 607 16.77 -0.07 -25.10
CA ALA A 607 16.98 0.98 -24.11
C ALA A 607 17.65 2.21 -24.73
N ALA A 608 18.70 2.04 -25.52
CA ALA A 608 19.41 3.13 -26.18
C ALA A 608 18.49 3.90 -27.14
N LYS A 609 17.66 3.21 -27.92
CA LYS A 609 16.66 3.82 -28.81
C LYS A 609 15.63 4.65 -28.05
N LEU A 610 15.14 4.15 -26.91
CA LEU A 610 14.18 4.88 -26.06
C LEU A 610 14.80 6.13 -25.45
N ALA A 611 16.03 6.05 -24.94
CA ALA A 611 16.73 7.22 -24.38
C ALA A 611 16.91 8.32 -25.44
N ASP A 612 17.28 7.96 -26.67
CA ASP A 612 17.41 8.90 -27.78
C ASP A 612 16.06 9.57 -28.10
N TYR A 613 14.99 8.77 -28.21
CA TYR A 613 13.64 9.27 -28.47
C TYR A 613 13.13 10.21 -27.36
N ILE A 614 13.30 9.85 -26.09
CA ILE A 614 12.90 10.68 -24.93
C ILE A 614 13.58 12.05 -25.00
N ASN A 615 14.89 12.08 -25.24
CA ASN A 615 15.64 13.33 -25.24
C ASN A 615 15.39 14.19 -26.48
N THR A 616 15.11 13.57 -27.63
CA THR A 616 14.87 14.28 -28.88
C THR A 616 13.45 14.79 -29.00
N CYS A 617 12.46 14.02 -28.53
CA CYS A 617 11.04 14.26 -28.79
C CYS A 617 10.25 14.81 -27.60
N MET A 618 10.62 14.43 -26.38
CA MET A 618 9.78 14.68 -25.20
C MET A 618 10.26 15.86 -24.32
N PHE A 619 11.40 16.47 -24.65
CA PHE A 619 11.92 17.62 -23.93
C PHE A 619 11.53 18.93 -24.63
N ASP A 620 10.96 19.88 -23.87
CA ASP A 620 10.70 21.23 -24.32
C ASP A 620 11.78 22.20 -23.79
N PRO A 621 12.62 22.77 -24.69
CA PRO A 621 13.71 23.67 -24.28
C PRO A 621 13.23 25.03 -23.77
N GLN A 622 12.01 25.46 -24.08
CA GLN A 622 11.49 26.76 -23.62
C GLN A 622 11.09 26.70 -22.14
N THR A 623 10.41 25.63 -21.74
CA THR A 623 10.01 25.42 -20.33
C THR A 623 11.01 24.60 -19.54
N ARG A 624 12.06 24.08 -20.21
CA ARG A 624 13.16 23.29 -19.62
C ARG A 624 12.65 22.04 -18.84
N PHE A 625 11.68 21.32 -19.47
CA PHE A 625 11.03 20.21 -18.80
C PHE A 625 10.63 19.12 -19.80
N TYR A 626 10.43 17.88 -19.34
CA TYR A 626 9.91 16.80 -20.17
C TYR A 626 8.39 16.74 -20.07
N TYR A 627 7.76 16.36 -21.18
CA TYR A 627 6.31 16.25 -21.34
C TYR A 627 5.93 15.01 -22.13
N ASP A 628 4.68 14.58 -21.96
CA ASP A 628 4.05 13.63 -22.88
C ASP A 628 3.93 14.27 -24.27
N ILE A 629 3.85 13.43 -25.30
CA ILE A 629 3.67 13.85 -26.68
C ILE A 629 2.24 13.60 -27.12
N ARG A 630 1.61 14.57 -27.77
CA ARG A 630 0.37 14.35 -28.52
C ARG A 630 0.72 13.73 -29.86
N ILE A 631 0.22 12.50 -30.13
CA ILE A 631 0.47 11.80 -31.38
C ILE A 631 -0.30 12.49 -32.52
N GLU A 632 0.41 12.85 -33.58
CA GLU A 632 -0.13 13.45 -34.82
C GLU A 632 -0.47 12.35 -35.83
N GLU A 633 -1.30 12.67 -36.85
CA GLU A 633 -1.65 11.73 -37.92
C GLU A 633 -0.43 11.24 -38.73
N GLN A 634 0.58 12.07 -38.83
CA GLN A 634 1.85 11.74 -39.46
C GLN A 634 3.00 12.15 -38.57
N PRO A 635 4.06 11.34 -38.46
CA PRO A 635 5.26 11.70 -37.72
C PRO A 635 5.86 13.02 -38.21
N LEU A 636 6.46 13.76 -37.27
CA LEU A 636 7.21 14.98 -37.61
C LEU A 636 8.47 14.66 -38.44
N ALA A 637 9.02 15.67 -39.11
CA ALA A 637 10.22 15.51 -39.95
C ALA A 637 11.45 14.95 -39.22
N ASN A 638 11.53 15.15 -37.90
CA ASN A 638 12.58 14.60 -37.03
C ASN A 638 12.31 13.17 -36.51
N GLY A 639 11.23 12.54 -36.97
CA GLY A 639 10.82 11.18 -36.57
C GLY A 639 10.03 11.08 -35.26
N CYS A 640 9.74 12.21 -34.60
CA CYS A 640 8.89 12.22 -33.40
C CYS A 640 7.43 11.99 -33.79
N ALA A 641 6.67 11.25 -32.96
CA ALA A 641 5.27 10.98 -33.21
C ALA A 641 4.38 12.23 -33.14
N GLY A 642 4.85 13.28 -32.47
CA GLY A 642 4.15 14.54 -32.34
C GLY A 642 4.91 15.54 -31.45
N LYS A 643 4.17 16.49 -30.86
CA LYS A 643 4.73 17.58 -30.04
C LYS A 643 4.45 17.42 -28.59
N PRO A 644 5.34 17.93 -27.69
CA PRO A 644 5.10 17.99 -26.26
C PRO A 644 3.79 18.72 -25.91
N ILE A 645 3.05 18.14 -24.95
CA ILE A 645 1.78 18.69 -24.43
C ILE A 645 2.08 19.69 -23.30
N VAL A 646 2.59 20.86 -23.65
CA VAL A 646 3.00 21.88 -22.66
C VAL A 646 1.80 22.56 -22.00
N GLU A 647 0.69 22.66 -22.70
CA GLU A 647 -0.53 23.38 -22.27
C GLU A 647 -1.23 22.75 -21.07
N ARG A 648 -1.03 21.45 -20.80
CA ARG A 648 -1.56 20.76 -19.61
C ARG A 648 -0.68 20.89 -18.37
N GLY A 649 0.39 21.72 -18.45
CA GLY A 649 1.27 22.03 -17.36
C GLY A 649 2.26 20.92 -17.00
N LYS A 650 3.03 21.15 -15.94
CA LYS A 650 4.09 20.27 -15.46
C LYS A 650 3.58 19.35 -14.35
N GLY A 651 4.01 18.10 -14.39
CA GLY A 651 3.76 17.08 -13.37
C GLY A 651 4.97 16.18 -13.15
N PRO A 652 4.87 15.16 -12.28
CA PRO A 652 6.00 14.31 -11.91
C PRO A 652 6.54 13.46 -13.05
N GLU A 653 5.78 13.26 -14.12
CA GLU A 653 6.25 12.61 -15.33
C GLU A 653 7.53 13.26 -15.89
N GLY A 654 7.69 14.57 -15.67
CA GLY A 654 8.83 15.32 -16.19
C GLY A 654 10.17 14.99 -15.54
N TRP A 655 10.22 14.38 -14.35
CA TRP A 655 11.47 13.87 -13.77
C TRP A 655 11.64 12.35 -13.87
N SER A 656 10.69 11.65 -14.51
CA SER A 656 10.85 10.22 -14.77
C SER A 656 12.08 9.87 -15.61
N PRO A 657 12.47 10.64 -16.65
CA PRO A 657 13.72 10.39 -17.35
C PRO A 657 14.96 10.47 -16.45
N LEU A 658 14.94 11.34 -15.44
CA LEU A 658 16.03 11.46 -14.47
C LEU A 658 16.08 10.23 -13.56
N PHE A 659 14.97 9.86 -12.98
CA PHE A 659 14.88 8.69 -12.11
C PHE A 659 15.36 7.41 -12.81
N ASN A 660 14.91 7.20 -14.03
CA ASN A 660 15.23 6.00 -14.81
C ASN A 660 16.63 6.07 -15.48
N GLY A 661 17.28 7.21 -15.50
CA GLY A 661 18.61 7.38 -16.10
C GLY A 661 18.63 7.54 -17.62
N ALA A 662 17.49 7.90 -18.22
CA ALA A 662 17.36 8.12 -19.66
C ALA A 662 17.70 9.56 -20.10
N ALA A 663 17.69 10.53 -19.19
CA ALA A 663 17.95 11.93 -19.51
C ALA A 663 19.41 12.19 -19.90
N THR A 664 19.65 13.20 -20.74
CA THR A 664 21.00 13.79 -20.86
C THR A 664 21.32 14.64 -19.63
N GLN A 665 22.61 14.85 -19.32
CA GLN A 665 23.01 15.69 -18.20
C GLN A 665 22.42 17.11 -18.32
N GLN A 666 22.49 17.73 -19.50
CA GLN A 666 21.96 19.09 -19.72
C GLN A 666 20.45 19.17 -19.46
N HIS A 667 19.67 18.22 -19.99
CA HIS A 667 18.22 18.21 -19.76
C HIS A 667 17.90 17.94 -18.27
N ALA A 668 18.66 17.07 -17.62
CA ALA A 668 18.51 16.82 -16.20
C ALA A 668 18.76 18.08 -15.36
N ASP A 669 19.83 18.82 -15.64
CA ASP A 669 20.14 20.09 -14.95
C ASP A 669 19.00 21.11 -15.14
N ASP A 670 18.45 21.20 -16.34
CA ASP A 670 17.30 22.05 -16.66
C ASP A 670 16.06 21.65 -15.84
N VAL A 671 15.72 20.36 -15.83
CA VAL A 671 14.58 19.83 -15.04
C VAL A 671 14.78 20.09 -13.55
N VAL A 672 15.97 19.83 -13.01
CA VAL A 672 16.27 20.08 -11.59
C VAL A 672 16.09 21.56 -11.25
N SER A 673 16.45 22.48 -12.14
CA SER A 673 16.20 23.91 -11.93
C SER A 673 14.72 24.25 -11.75
N VAL A 674 13.84 23.55 -12.46
CA VAL A 674 12.37 23.69 -12.32
C VAL A 674 11.89 23.03 -11.03
N MET A 675 12.40 21.84 -10.69
CA MET A 675 12.05 21.15 -9.44
C MET A 675 12.39 21.98 -8.20
N LEU A 676 13.47 22.76 -8.24
CA LEU A 676 13.94 23.63 -7.15
C LEU A 676 13.26 25.01 -7.13
N ASP A 677 12.51 25.39 -8.14
CA ASP A 677 11.84 26.68 -8.20
C ASP A 677 10.63 26.71 -7.26
N PRO A 678 10.59 27.64 -6.27
CA PRO A 678 9.45 27.78 -5.35
C PRO A 678 8.14 28.22 -6.03
N LYS A 679 8.20 28.70 -7.28
CA LYS A 679 7.01 29.00 -8.09
C LYS A 679 6.48 27.78 -8.83
N GLU A 680 7.20 26.68 -8.79
CA GLU A 680 6.83 25.43 -9.49
C GLU A 680 6.63 24.29 -8.50
N PHE A 681 7.70 23.62 -8.05
CA PHE A 681 7.60 22.40 -7.24
C PHE A 681 8.24 22.48 -5.85
N ASN A 682 9.06 23.48 -5.56
CA ASN A 682 9.72 23.62 -4.26
C ASN A 682 8.79 24.32 -3.25
N THR A 683 7.69 23.65 -2.94
CA THR A 683 6.64 24.08 -2.01
C THR A 683 7.00 23.73 -0.56
N PHE A 684 6.13 24.04 0.40
CA PHE A 684 6.34 23.76 1.83
C PHE A 684 6.65 22.28 2.10
N VAL A 685 5.85 21.36 1.52
CA VAL A 685 6.25 19.96 1.31
C VAL A 685 6.53 19.81 -0.19
N PRO A 686 7.78 19.59 -0.60
CA PRO A 686 8.17 19.74 -2.00
C PRO A 686 7.76 18.57 -2.90
N LEU A 687 7.81 18.82 -4.20
CA LEU A 687 7.60 17.87 -5.29
C LEU A 687 6.19 17.27 -5.31
N GLY A 688 5.19 18.14 -5.29
CA GLY A 688 3.79 17.75 -5.53
C GLY A 688 3.56 17.22 -6.94
N THR A 689 2.39 16.63 -7.16
CA THR A 689 2.01 15.99 -8.43
C THR A 689 1.49 16.94 -9.51
N ALA A 690 1.57 18.23 -9.26
CA ALA A 690 1.44 19.30 -10.26
C ALA A 690 2.26 20.50 -9.79
N ALA A 691 2.86 21.22 -10.72
CA ALA A 691 3.50 22.50 -10.45
C ALA A 691 2.45 23.54 -10.03
N LEU A 692 2.85 24.54 -9.23
CA LEU A 692 1.94 25.65 -8.85
C LEU A 692 1.41 26.41 -10.08
N THR A 693 2.15 26.42 -11.18
CA THR A 693 1.76 27.03 -12.47
C THR A 693 0.86 26.14 -13.32
N ASN A 694 0.64 24.89 -12.95
CA ASN A 694 -0.23 23.99 -13.69
C ASN A 694 -1.69 24.49 -13.63
N PRO A 695 -2.39 24.67 -14.77
CA PRO A 695 -3.77 25.15 -14.77
C PRO A 695 -4.75 24.31 -13.97
N ALA A 696 -4.46 23.03 -13.79
CA ALA A 696 -5.29 22.08 -13.03
C ALA A 696 -4.79 21.82 -11.61
N PHE A 697 -3.83 22.61 -11.11
CA PHE A 697 -3.32 22.47 -9.73
C PHE A 697 -4.39 22.72 -8.68
N GLY A 698 -4.39 21.87 -7.66
CA GLY A 698 -5.13 22.04 -6.42
C GLY A 698 -4.46 21.25 -5.31
N ALA A 699 -4.11 21.90 -4.19
CA ALA A 699 -3.32 21.29 -3.11
C ALA A 699 -3.97 20.04 -2.48
N ASP A 700 -5.29 19.91 -2.60
CA ASP A 700 -6.08 18.79 -2.09
C ASP A 700 -6.50 17.79 -3.18
N ILE A 701 -6.14 18.04 -4.45
CA ILE A 701 -6.52 17.18 -5.56
C ILE A 701 -5.52 16.02 -5.66
N TYR A 702 -6.05 14.83 -5.84
CA TYR A 702 -5.38 13.54 -5.63
C TYR A 702 -4.05 13.42 -6.40
N TRP A 703 -4.06 13.55 -7.74
CA TRP A 703 -2.85 13.53 -8.58
C TRP A 703 -2.58 14.86 -9.32
N ARG A 704 -3.13 15.95 -8.81
CA ARG A 704 -2.95 17.32 -9.37
C ARG A 704 -2.53 18.34 -8.31
N GLY A 705 -1.73 17.90 -7.32
CA GLY A 705 -1.22 18.79 -6.28
C GLY A 705 -0.63 18.06 -5.09
N ARG A 706 -1.33 17.08 -4.50
CA ARG A 706 -0.83 16.34 -3.33
C ARG A 706 0.58 15.80 -3.57
N VAL A 707 1.38 15.77 -2.51
CA VAL A 707 2.71 15.16 -2.55
C VAL A 707 2.58 13.66 -2.30
N TRP A 708 2.92 12.87 -3.30
CA TRP A 708 2.99 11.43 -3.23
C TRP A 708 4.43 10.99 -2.99
N VAL A 709 4.67 10.16 -1.98
CA VAL A 709 6.01 9.84 -1.49
C VAL A 709 6.84 9.07 -2.53
N ASP A 710 6.20 8.29 -3.38
CA ASP A 710 6.87 7.59 -4.49
C ASP A 710 7.42 8.58 -5.53
N GLN A 711 6.61 9.53 -5.99
CA GLN A 711 7.03 10.54 -6.95
C GLN A 711 8.06 11.50 -6.37
N PHE A 712 7.93 11.82 -5.09
CA PHE A 712 8.92 12.57 -4.34
C PHE A 712 10.28 11.82 -4.33
N TRP A 713 10.28 10.53 -3.96
CA TRP A 713 11.49 9.73 -3.94
C TRP A 713 12.11 9.58 -5.35
N PHE A 714 11.29 9.37 -6.38
CA PHE A 714 11.77 9.33 -7.78
C PHE A 714 12.47 10.63 -8.16
N GLY A 715 11.92 11.76 -7.76
CA GLY A 715 12.54 13.07 -7.96
C GLY A 715 13.92 13.17 -7.29
N LEU A 716 14.02 12.82 -6.01
CA LEU A 716 15.27 12.84 -5.27
C LEU A 716 16.35 11.92 -5.86
N LYS A 717 15.96 10.69 -6.23
CA LYS A 717 16.89 9.73 -6.87
C LYS A 717 17.33 10.20 -8.24
N GLY A 718 16.43 10.83 -8.99
CA GLY A 718 16.77 11.48 -10.26
C GLY A 718 17.80 12.60 -10.06
N MET A 719 17.58 13.50 -9.12
CA MET A 719 18.52 14.55 -8.78
C MET A 719 19.89 13.99 -8.35
N GLU A 720 19.92 13.00 -7.47
CA GLU A 720 21.15 12.32 -7.03
C GLU A 720 21.93 11.73 -8.21
N ARG A 721 21.25 11.04 -9.13
CA ARG A 721 21.85 10.40 -10.31
C ARG A 721 22.63 11.39 -11.20
N TYR A 722 22.14 12.61 -11.28
CA TYR A 722 22.73 13.67 -12.11
C TYR A 722 23.56 14.69 -11.33
N GLY A 723 24.02 14.35 -10.10
CA GLY A 723 24.98 15.13 -9.33
C GLY A 723 24.39 16.22 -8.43
N HIS A 724 23.06 16.28 -8.24
CA HIS A 724 22.34 17.25 -7.41
C HIS A 724 21.93 16.69 -6.05
N ARG A 725 22.82 15.88 -5.43
CA ARG A 725 22.53 15.21 -4.16
C ARG A 725 22.29 16.19 -3.00
N ASP A 726 23.08 17.26 -2.92
CA ASP A 726 22.98 18.23 -1.81
C ASP A 726 21.63 18.97 -1.83
N GLU A 727 21.16 19.33 -3.02
CA GLU A 727 19.83 19.92 -3.21
C GLU A 727 18.72 18.92 -2.88
N ALA A 728 18.87 17.68 -3.29
CA ALA A 728 17.93 16.62 -2.99
C ALA A 728 17.85 16.36 -1.48
N LEU A 729 18.95 16.39 -0.74
CA LEU A 729 18.95 16.28 0.72
C LEU A 729 18.18 17.41 1.40
N LYS A 730 18.28 18.66 0.90
CA LYS A 730 17.46 19.78 1.41
C LYS A 730 15.97 19.56 1.22
N LEU A 731 15.56 19.00 0.08
CA LEU A 731 14.15 18.64 -0.16
C LEU A 731 13.70 17.50 0.76
N ALA A 732 14.56 16.51 1.00
CA ALA A 732 14.27 15.42 1.94
C ALA A 732 14.10 15.95 3.37
N ASP A 733 14.96 16.84 3.82
CA ASP A 733 14.85 17.49 5.14
C ASP A 733 13.56 18.31 5.26
N ALA A 734 13.18 19.07 4.23
CA ALA A 734 11.95 19.83 4.19
C ALA A 734 10.71 18.89 4.30
N PHE A 735 10.72 17.75 3.59
CA PHE A 735 9.66 16.75 3.70
C PHE A 735 9.55 16.22 5.14
N PHE A 736 10.64 15.81 5.75
CA PHE A 736 10.65 15.27 7.13
C PHE A 736 10.18 16.30 8.16
N GLN A 737 10.52 17.56 7.98
CA GLN A 737 10.12 18.63 8.90
C GLN A 737 8.64 19.03 8.76
N HIS A 738 8.09 18.97 7.55
CA HIS A 738 6.82 19.58 7.23
C HIS A 738 5.68 18.57 7.04
N ALA A 739 5.94 17.30 6.72
CA ALA A 739 4.92 16.27 6.63
C ALA A 739 4.38 15.94 8.04
N LYS A 740 3.19 16.43 8.34
CA LYS A 740 2.59 16.34 9.69
C LYS A 740 2.45 14.88 10.15
N GLY A 741 2.85 14.62 11.39
CA GLY A 741 2.76 13.32 12.03
C GLY A 741 3.85 12.31 11.64
N LEU A 742 4.69 12.61 10.64
CA LEU A 742 5.69 11.67 10.13
C LEU A 742 6.74 11.29 11.18
N THR A 743 7.35 12.26 11.82
CA THR A 743 8.42 12.07 12.83
C THR A 743 7.89 11.87 14.24
N ALA A 744 6.59 12.16 14.48
CA ALA A 744 5.86 11.87 15.72
C ALA A 744 5.28 10.44 15.70
N ASP A 745 4.15 10.21 16.35
CA ASP A 745 3.46 8.92 16.46
C ASP A 745 2.27 8.76 15.48
N GLY A 746 2.10 9.69 14.54
CA GLY A 746 1.12 9.58 13.47
C GLY A 746 1.50 8.47 12.49
N PRO A 747 0.51 7.83 11.83
CA PRO A 747 0.77 6.84 10.80
C PRO A 747 1.39 7.49 9.55
N ILE A 748 2.06 6.69 8.74
CA ILE A 748 2.53 7.11 7.41
C ILE A 748 1.30 7.23 6.50
N GLN A 749 1.15 8.38 5.85
CA GLN A 749 0.01 8.68 4.99
C GLN A 749 0.27 8.31 3.52
N GLU A 750 -0.80 8.15 2.78
CA GLU A 750 -0.78 7.97 1.33
C GLU A 750 -0.13 9.18 0.64
N ASN A 751 -0.53 10.38 1.05
CA ASN A 751 0.01 11.64 0.54
C ASN A 751 -0.10 12.78 1.56
N TYR A 752 0.48 13.94 1.20
CA TYR A 752 0.51 15.13 2.05
C TYR A 752 0.18 16.39 1.23
N ASN A 753 -0.43 17.37 1.88
CA ASN A 753 -0.72 18.65 1.23
C ASN A 753 0.58 19.45 1.00
N PRO A 754 0.88 19.89 -0.24
CA PRO A 754 2.12 20.58 -0.57
C PRO A 754 2.29 21.95 0.10
N LEU A 755 1.19 22.60 0.49
CA LEU A 755 1.20 23.96 1.03
C LEU A 755 1.14 24.00 2.55
N THR A 756 0.57 22.99 3.19
CA THR A 756 0.31 22.97 4.64
C THR A 756 0.97 21.80 5.37
N GLY A 757 1.41 20.78 4.64
CA GLY A 757 1.92 19.52 5.20
C GLY A 757 0.84 18.65 5.84
N ALA A 758 -0.44 18.98 5.66
CA ALA A 758 -1.55 18.19 6.23
C ALA A 758 -1.54 16.76 5.68
N GLN A 759 -1.89 15.83 6.54
CA GLN A 759 -2.08 14.42 6.20
C GLN A 759 -3.27 14.27 5.25
N GLN A 760 -3.11 13.49 4.19
CA GLN A 760 -4.14 13.24 3.18
C GLN A 760 -4.11 11.78 2.75
N GLY A 761 -5.22 11.29 2.22
CA GLY A 761 -5.36 9.92 1.77
C GLY A 761 -5.41 8.89 2.89
N ALA A 762 -5.18 7.62 2.57
CA ALA A 762 -5.25 6.52 3.51
C ALA A 762 -4.08 6.53 4.52
N PRO A 763 -4.34 6.28 5.81
CA PRO A 763 -3.29 6.09 6.81
C PRO A 763 -2.62 4.71 6.67
N ASN A 764 -1.44 4.55 7.27
CA ASN A 764 -0.65 3.32 7.21
C ASN A 764 -0.38 2.83 5.78
N PHE A 765 -0.01 3.75 4.90
CA PHE A 765 0.10 3.47 3.48
C PHE A 765 1.44 2.81 3.12
N SER A 766 1.38 1.63 2.50
CA SER A 766 2.53 0.75 2.33
C SER A 766 3.58 1.27 1.35
N TRP A 767 3.20 1.85 0.19
CA TRP A 767 4.23 2.34 -0.73
C TRP A 767 4.91 3.61 -0.21
N SER A 768 4.18 4.48 0.51
CA SER A 768 4.81 5.61 1.19
C SER A 768 5.84 5.12 2.22
N ALA A 769 5.47 4.10 3.01
CA ALA A 769 6.39 3.45 3.93
C ALA A 769 7.61 2.85 3.20
N ALA A 770 7.39 2.18 2.08
CA ALA A 770 8.46 1.60 1.26
C ALA A 770 9.48 2.67 0.83
N HIS A 771 9.01 3.79 0.29
CA HIS A 771 9.90 4.86 -0.18
C HIS A 771 10.57 5.63 0.96
N LEU A 772 9.92 5.79 2.11
CA LEU A 772 10.56 6.35 3.32
C LEU A 772 11.67 5.43 3.84
N TYR A 773 11.46 4.11 3.79
CA TYR A 773 12.51 3.16 4.11
C TYR A 773 13.67 3.22 3.10
N MET A 774 13.39 3.36 1.81
CA MET A 774 14.42 3.53 0.78
C MET A 774 15.22 4.82 0.99
N LEU A 775 14.60 5.92 1.39
CA LEU A 775 15.34 7.14 1.77
C LEU A 775 16.34 6.87 2.89
N TYR A 776 15.90 6.16 3.93
CA TYR A 776 16.78 5.76 5.02
C TYR A 776 17.91 4.85 4.53
N ASN A 777 17.59 3.82 3.76
CA ASN A 777 18.54 2.76 3.38
C ASN A 777 19.58 3.22 2.35
N GLU A 778 19.16 4.04 1.39
CA GLU A 778 19.97 4.40 0.22
C GLU A 778 20.41 5.88 0.25
N PHE A 779 19.46 6.77 0.52
CA PHE A 779 19.65 8.20 0.28
C PHE A 779 20.35 8.92 1.44
N PHE A 780 20.03 8.60 2.69
CA PHE A 780 20.68 9.21 3.87
C PHE A 780 22.03 8.57 4.22
N ARG A 781 22.45 7.56 3.49
CA ARG A 781 23.78 6.97 3.62
C ARG A 781 24.82 7.86 2.95
N LYS A 782 25.91 8.17 3.65
CA LYS A 782 27.02 8.91 3.05
C LYS A 782 27.67 8.13 1.93
N PRO A 783 28.12 8.80 0.86
CA PRO A 783 28.80 8.14 -0.28
C PRO A 783 30.04 7.35 0.12
#